data_d539343a339411e57d7c6c2636a31baf
#
_entry.id   d539343a339411e57d7c6c2636a31baf
#
_cell.length_a   1.000
_cell.length_b   1.000
_cell.length_c   1.000
_cell.angle_alpha   90.00
_cell.angle_beta   90.00
_cell.angle_gamma   90.00
#
_symmetry.space_group_name_H-M   'P 1'
#
loop_
_entity.id
_entity.type
_entity.pdbx_description
1 polymer ?
#
loop_
_entity_poly.entity_id
_entity_poly.type
_entity_poly.pdbx_seq_one_letter_code
_entity_poly.pdbx_strand_id
1 'polypeptide(L)'
;MTPNSLTFDHWIRNRFVELNTELELLYKNQNERINVNQVGDQIKKTLEDEGRDLIKQLLSEGNTDEGFDNAFDLLGNVGLYMAACRRHEITDPSKDSSSPLKEASGLAMNIGASIGVVPRFATAHLSTHNKAVDGVYKSFTSLPAEKLFLDYNTKAILAYKRAADALLKLHSLGISHPMCQELLQVVKVSLNDVIQSNQFLFDQLSVDDFFFSVRPYYKPYHVGFQVYRGANAGDFAGINVIDILLGLCLAKEPAYSQMLVDKFMYMMPEDQGILRDCMRRTSFMDDFLNATDSNAKWYQDNLTLFLEICELHGEAATQHHNQLVEKYIATPSNSLKETQLDNITASGPPLEVLISALEKLRDRRAAADRDDIPTRFKDIETLKNRLEKHSTQYKNYKKDFILTNANYLLNHSVGRPLKDTETIFTNKFFEPWSSSLDEPWNQWLPVIDHFTNELAQLFNAKKEEFCPQINLSSGLTKILQSFEENQNKKMVVLMSEVDFPGMGFVLQKALPNHSEIRFIPSQEDVTDYTVWEKYLTDDIDMVFISHAYSNTGQLSPIDKVLSLARSKNILSILDVAQSVGIVPIDLSTLQPDFMIGSSVKWLCGGPGSAYLWVNSKRLPYCKPKDVGWFSHENPFEFDIHDFRYKDTAMRFWGGTPSIAPYVIAAHSINYFNQIGIKKIRQHNQMLIEKVSGEFDVEFVSPREEAKRGGTMILDFKNNQEKILSRLKENNISVDVRSQGIRIS
;
A
#
# COMPACT_ATOMS: atom_id res chain seq x y z
N MET A 1 -3.95 26.70 -37.55
CA MET A 1 -2.96 27.53 -36.84
C MET A 1 -2.33 28.53 -37.82
N THR A 2 -2.22 29.79 -37.40
CA THR A 2 -1.50 30.83 -38.15
C THR A 2 0.01 30.59 -38.19
N PRO A 3 0.77 31.19 -39.11
CA PRO A 3 2.24 31.10 -39.10
C PRO A 3 2.87 31.56 -37.79
N ASN A 4 2.35 32.62 -37.12
CA ASN A 4 2.88 33.05 -35.83
C ASN A 4 2.51 32.09 -34.69
N SER A 5 1.32 31.47 -34.71
CA SER A 5 0.96 30.41 -33.76
C SER A 5 1.89 29.20 -33.88
N LEU A 6 2.24 28.80 -35.11
CA LEU A 6 3.19 27.72 -35.34
C LEU A 6 4.60 28.08 -34.88
N THR A 7 5.04 29.32 -35.12
CA THR A 7 6.34 29.81 -34.67
C THR A 7 6.42 29.83 -33.15
N PHE A 8 5.34 30.27 -32.47
CA PHE A 8 5.29 30.28 -31.02
C PHE A 8 5.24 28.86 -30.44
N ASP A 9 4.48 27.94 -31.04
CA ASP A 9 4.45 26.54 -30.63
C ASP A 9 5.82 25.86 -30.78
N HIS A 10 6.52 26.16 -31.90
CA HIS A 10 7.88 25.67 -32.10
C HIS A 10 8.85 26.22 -31.03
N TRP A 11 8.74 27.50 -30.69
CA TRP A 11 9.56 28.12 -29.65
C TRP A 11 9.29 27.48 -28.28
N ILE A 12 8.02 27.25 -27.90
CA ILE A 12 7.61 26.57 -26.65
C ILE A 12 8.19 25.15 -26.57
N ARG A 13 8.27 24.43 -27.66
CA ARG A 13 8.78 23.04 -27.67
C ARG A 13 10.30 22.93 -27.65
N ASN A 14 11.02 23.98 -28.03
CA ASN A 14 12.46 23.96 -28.20
C ASN A 14 13.17 25.01 -27.32
N ARG A 15 13.27 26.25 -27.81
CA ARG A 15 14.03 27.32 -27.14
C ARG A 15 13.58 27.61 -25.72
N PHE A 16 12.29 27.63 -25.49
CA PHE A 16 11.69 27.79 -24.16
C PHE A 16 12.15 26.68 -23.20
N VAL A 17 12.14 25.42 -23.63
CA VAL A 17 12.60 24.26 -22.85
C VAL A 17 14.09 24.37 -22.54
N GLU A 18 14.91 24.81 -23.51
CA GLU A 18 16.35 25.02 -23.32
C GLU A 18 16.61 26.06 -22.23
N LEU A 19 15.99 27.25 -22.34
CA LEU A 19 16.16 28.34 -21.39
C LEU A 19 15.73 27.95 -19.97
N ASN A 20 14.59 27.31 -19.82
CA ASN A 20 14.12 26.83 -18.50
C ASN A 20 15.04 25.73 -17.94
N THR A 21 15.52 24.81 -18.77
CA THR A 21 16.44 23.77 -18.33
C THR A 21 17.75 24.35 -17.83
N GLU A 22 18.30 25.30 -18.55
CA GLU A 22 19.54 25.99 -18.14
C GLU A 22 19.37 26.73 -16.81
N LEU A 23 18.26 27.43 -16.61
CA LEU A 23 17.93 28.07 -15.33
C LEU A 23 17.81 27.08 -14.18
N GLU A 24 17.09 25.95 -14.38
CA GLU A 24 16.96 24.92 -13.33
C GLU A 24 18.29 24.27 -12.96
N LEU A 25 19.20 24.07 -13.92
CA LEU A 25 20.54 23.57 -13.67
C LEU A 25 21.37 24.59 -12.87
N LEU A 26 21.23 25.90 -13.14
CA LEU A 26 21.86 26.95 -12.33
C LEU A 26 21.32 26.94 -10.90
N TYR A 27 20.00 26.82 -10.70
CA TYR A 27 19.39 26.75 -9.37
C TYR A 27 19.82 25.50 -8.59
N LYS A 28 19.97 24.36 -9.27
CA LYS A 28 20.42 23.11 -8.66
C LYS A 28 21.81 23.24 -8.02
N ASN A 29 22.64 24.12 -8.55
CA ASN A 29 24.00 24.36 -8.06
C ASN A 29 24.08 25.43 -6.95
N GLN A 30 22.95 26.03 -6.51
CA GLN A 30 22.93 26.97 -5.42
C GLN A 30 22.82 26.29 -4.06
N ASN A 31 23.37 26.90 -3.01
CA ASN A 31 23.23 26.43 -1.63
C ASN A 31 21.76 26.43 -1.16
N GLU A 32 20.97 27.41 -1.63
CA GLU A 32 19.53 27.53 -1.40
C GLU A 32 18.78 27.46 -2.73
N ARG A 33 18.38 26.27 -3.15
CA ARG A 33 17.68 26.01 -4.44
C ARG A 33 16.37 26.79 -4.62
N ILE A 34 15.75 27.24 -3.52
CA ILE A 34 14.52 28.04 -3.54
C ILE A 34 14.79 29.47 -3.97
N ASN A 35 15.94 30.02 -3.61
CA ASN A 35 16.29 31.40 -3.95
C ASN A 35 16.76 31.47 -5.41
N VAL A 36 15.87 31.96 -6.27
CA VAL A 36 16.14 32.14 -7.71
C VAL A 36 16.54 33.58 -8.06
N ASN A 37 16.53 34.51 -7.08
CA ASN A 37 16.87 35.91 -7.29
C ASN A 37 18.35 36.06 -7.69
N GLN A 38 18.61 36.95 -8.66
CA GLN A 38 19.96 37.26 -9.16
C GLN A 38 20.72 36.02 -9.73
N VAL A 39 20.01 34.95 -10.07
CA VAL A 39 20.60 33.77 -10.70
C VAL A 39 20.09 33.67 -12.12
N GLY A 40 20.98 33.70 -13.11
CA GLY A 40 20.64 33.56 -14.52
C GLY A 40 19.86 34.74 -15.12
N ASP A 41 20.05 35.97 -14.62
CA ASP A 41 19.25 37.13 -15.01
C ASP A 41 19.27 37.42 -16.51
N GLN A 42 20.40 37.16 -17.20
CA GLN A 42 20.48 37.29 -18.65
C GLN A 42 19.57 36.29 -19.38
N ILE A 43 19.49 35.05 -18.89
CA ILE A 43 18.65 33.99 -19.46
C ILE A 43 17.18 34.30 -19.20
N LYS A 44 16.85 34.76 -17.99
CA LYS A 44 15.50 35.23 -17.63
C LYS A 44 15.02 36.35 -18.53
N LYS A 45 15.89 37.32 -18.77
CA LYS A 45 15.59 38.45 -19.69
C LYS A 45 15.36 37.95 -21.11
N THR A 46 16.18 37.01 -21.60
CA THR A 46 15.99 36.39 -22.91
C THR A 46 14.65 35.68 -22.99
N LEU A 47 14.29 34.86 -21.96
CA LEU A 47 12.99 34.16 -21.87
C LEU A 47 11.82 35.18 -21.93
N GLU A 48 11.91 36.28 -21.17
CA GLU A 48 10.89 37.32 -21.14
C GLU A 48 10.75 38.02 -22.48
N ASP A 49 11.84 38.49 -23.06
CA ASP A 49 11.86 39.31 -24.26
C ASP A 49 11.41 38.50 -25.50
N GLU A 50 11.98 37.30 -25.71
CA GLU A 50 11.62 36.43 -26.84
C GLU A 50 10.12 36.06 -26.78
N GLY A 51 9.63 35.59 -25.59
CA GLY A 51 8.23 35.22 -25.43
C GLY A 51 7.28 36.42 -25.62
N ARG A 52 7.64 37.61 -25.07
CA ARG A 52 6.85 38.83 -25.24
C ARG A 52 6.75 39.22 -26.71
N ASP A 53 7.84 39.18 -27.48
CA ASP A 53 7.85 39.60 -28.87
C ASP A 53 7.04 38.63 -29.76
N LEU A 54 7.10 37.33 -29.52
CA LEU A 54 6.26 36.36 -30.20
C LEU A 54 4.77 36.57 -29.90
N ILE A 55 4.41 36.86 -28.64
CA ILE A 55 3.03 37.14 -28.25
C ILE A 55 2.52 38.48 -28.87
N LYS A 56 3.36 39.50 -28.99
CA LYS A 56 2.97 40.75 -29.72
C LYS A 56 2.63 40.47 -31.18
N GLN A 57 3.36 39.55 -31.85
CA GLN A 57 3.05 39.19 -33.22
C GLN A 57 1.68 38.48 -33.30
N LEU A 58 1.37 37.60 -32.35
CA LEU A 58 0.07 36.96 -32.24
C LEU A 58 -1.08 37.93 -32.02
N LEU A 59 -0.89 38.92 -31.16
CA LEU A 59 -1.90 39.98 -30.91
C LEU A 59 -2.19 40.81 -32.17
N SER A 60 -1.19 41.05 -33.03
CA SER A 60 -1.35 41.80 -34.27
C SER A 60 -2.20 41.04 -35.32
N GLU A 61 -2.24 39.72 -35.27
CA GLU A 61 -3.06 38.88 -36.13
C GLU A 61 -4.55 38.90 -35.73
N GLY A 62 -4.84 39.26 -34.47
CA GLY A 62 -6.22 39.31 -33.94
C GLY A 62 -6.93 37.95 -33.92
N ASN A 63 -6.17 36.88 -33.90
CA ASN A 63 -6.69 35.57 -34.22
C ASN A 63 -7.00 34.74 -32.98
N THR A 64 -8.30 34.48 -32.74
CA THR A 64 -8.80 33.58 -31.70
C THR A 64 -9.79 32.51 -32.22
N ASP A 65 -10.13 32.54 -33.51
CA ASP A 65 -11.31 31.82 -34.05
C ASP A 65 -10.99 30.55 -34.86
N GLU A 66 -9.87 29.89 -34.63
CA GLU A 66 -9.51 28.66 -35.32
C GLU A 66 -10.11 27.38 -34.73
N GLY A 67 -11.20 27.48 -34.00
CA GLY A 67 -11.86 26.38 -33.32
C GLY A 67 -11.24 26.07 -31.95
N PHE A 68 -11.99 25.29 -31.16
CA PHE A 68 -11.63 25.01 -29.76
C PHE A 68 -10.24 24.41 -29.59
N ASP A 69 -9.86 23.39 -30.37
CA ASP A 69 -8.60 22.66 -30.21
C ASP A 69 -7.38 23.58 -30.41
N ASN A 70 -7.39 24.40 -31.47
CA ASN A 70 -6.28 25.30 -31.79
C ASN A 70 -6.20 26.45 -30.80
N ALA A 71 -7.33 27.02 -30.40
CA ALA A 71 -7.40 28.10 -29.41
C ALA A 71 -6.97 27.60 -28.02
N PHE A 72 -7.38 26.40 -27.64
CA PHE A 72 -6.97 25.77 -26.38
C PHE A 72 -5.47 25.48 -26.37
N ASP A 73 -4.91 24.95 -27.47
CA ASP A 73 -3.48 24.70 -27.60
C ASP A 73 -2.65 25.98 -27.49
N LEU A 74 -3.11 27.05 -28.15
CA LEU A 74 -2.47 28.38 -28.07
C LEU A 74 -2.54 28.97 -26.65
N LEU A 75 -3.70 28.86 -25.97
CA LEU A 75 -3.84 29.24 -24.58
C LEU A 75 -2.85 28.51 -23.69
N GLY A 76 -2.64 27.22 -23.95
CA GLY A 76 -1.62 26.41 -23.27
C GLY A 76 -0.23 27.00 -23.41
N ASN A 77 0.17 27.35 -24.65
CA ASN A 77 1.47 27.95 -24.93
C ASN A 77 1.69 29.28 -24.19
N VAL A 78 0.68 30.17 -24.23
CA VAL A 78 0.71 31.46 -23.49
C VAL A 78 0.80 31.22 -21.99
N GLY A 79 0.00 30.27 -21.47
CA GLY A 79 -0.03 29.93 -20.05
C GLY A 79 1.28 29.29 -19.55
N LEU A 80 1.93 28.44 -20.36
CA LEU A 80 3.25 27.88 -20.06
C LEU A 80 4.31 28.97 -19.93
N TYR A 81 4.32 29.91 -20.87
CA TYR A 81 5.22 31.07 -20.83
C TYR A 81 5.01 31.86 -19.54
N MET A 82 3.76 32.23 -19.20
CA MET A 82 3.46 33.01 -18.00
C MET A 82 3.83 32.22 -16.71
N ALA A 83 3.62 30.94 -16.68
CA ALA A 83 3.99 30.08 -15.54
C ALA A 83 5.52 29.99 -15.38
N ALA A 84 6.28 29.91 -16.46
CA ALA A 84 7.73 29.95 -16.42
C ALA A 84 8.24 31.31 -15.90
N CYS A 85 7.69 32.43 -16.40
CA CYS A 85 8.00 33.74 -15.87
C CYS A 85 7.71 33.86 -14.36
N ARG A 86 6.65 33.22 -13.86
CA ARG A 86 6.35 33.13 -12.42
C ARG A 86 7.38 32.25 -11.68
N ARG A 87 7.76 31.10 -12.26
CA ARG A 87 8.79 30.23 -11.68
C ARG A 87 10.10 30.95 -11.44
N HIS A 88 10.52 31.75 -12.41
CA HIS A 88 11.81 32.45 -12.39
C HIS A 88 11.75 33.85 -11.71
N GLU A 89 10.62 34.17 -11.05
CA GLU A 89 10.38 35.43 -10.36
C GLU A 89 10.52 36.68 -11.25
N ILE A 90 10.29 36.54 -12.57
CA ILE A 90 10.08 37.66 -13.50
C ILE A 90 8.75 38.34 -13.16
N THR A 91 7.78 37.56 -12.69
CA THR A 91 6.50 38.03 -12.15
C THR A 91 6.28 37.48 -10.75
N ASP A 92 5.71 38.24 -9.83
CA ASP A 92 5.43 37.81 -8.47
C ASP A 92 4.09 38.38 -7.96
N PRO A 93 3.02 37.50 -7.84
CA PRO A 93 1.73 37.95 -7.34
C PRO A 93 1.74 38.53 -5.92
N SER A 94 2.76 38.27 -5.13
CA SER A 94 2.90 38.87 -3.79
C SER A 94 3.44 40.30 -3.83
N LYS A 95 4.09 40.70 -4.93
CA LYS A 95 4.69 42.02 -5.12
C LYS A 95 3.92 42.90 -6.12
N ASP A 96 3.29 42.25 -7.11
CA ASP A 96 2.62 42.90 -8.22
C ASP A 96 1.11 42.98 -7.96
N SER A 97 0.48 44.15 -8.19
CA SER A 97 -0.99 44.28 -8.15
C SER A 97 -1.69 43.80 -9.42
N SER A 98 -0.93 43.56 -10.48
CA SER A 98 -1.37 43.03 -11.77
C SER A 98 -0.21 42.39 -12.50
N SER A 99 -0.49 41.52 -13.49
CA SER A 99 0.57 40.91 -14.30
C SER A 99 1.40 42.00 -15.05
N PRO A 100 2.72 41.99 -14.91
CA PRO A 100 3.60 42.84 -15.73
C PRO A 100 3.64 42.37 -17.21
N LEU A 101 3.23 41.12 -17.49
CA LEU A 101 3.11 40.55 -18.84
C LEU A 101 1.76 40.91 -19.45
N LYS A 102 1.58 42.22 -19.80
CA LYS A 102 0.30 42.75 -20.27
C LYS A 102 -0.18 42.13 -21.56
N GLU A 103 0.73 41.90 -22.49
CA GLU A 103 0.43 41.28 -23.80
C GLU A 103 -0.02 39.82 -23.65
N ALA A 104 0.69 39.06 -22.86
CA ALA A 104 0.35 37.66 -22.59
C ALA A 104 -1.01 37.54 -21.84
N SER A 105 -1.23 38.44 -20.87
CA SER A 105 -2.51 38.50 -20.15
C SER A 105 -3.67 38.85 -21.07
N GLY A 106 -3.50 39.82 -21.96
CA GLY A 106 -4.52 40.22 -22.92
C GLY A 106 -4.87 39.07 -23.88
N LEU A 107 -3.88 38.43 -24.43
CA LEU A 107 -4.08 37.26 -25.32
C LEU A 107 -4.75 36.10 -24.60
N ALA A 108 -4.27 35.73 -23.40
CA ALA A 108 -4.85 34.63 -22.60
C ALA A 108 -6.31 34.92 -22.25
N MET A 109 -6.66 36.15 -21.87
CA MET A 109 -8.03 36.55 -21.54
C MET A 109 -8.95 36.48 -22.76
N ASN A 110 -8.49 36.96 -23.93
CA ASN A 110 -9.25 36.90 -25.18
C ASN A 110 -9.55 35.46 -25.58
N ILE A 111 -8.52 34.58 -25.60
CA ILE A 111 -8.69 33.18 -25.93
C ILE A 111 -9.60 32.48 -24.90
N GLY A 112 -9.32 32.67 -23.62
CA GLY A 112 -10.11 32.05 -22.55
C GLY A 112 -11.58 32.40 -22.60
N ALA A 113 -11.89 33.69 -22.86
CA ALA A 113 -13.28 34.15 -23.05
C ALA A 113 -13.95 33.53 -24.28
N SER A 114 -13.21 33.40 -25.39
CA SER A 114 -13.78 32.85 -26.65
C SER A 114 -14.14 31.35 -26.54
N ILE A 115 -13.37 30.57 -25.78
CA ILE A 115 -13.58 29.12 -25.65
C ILE A 115 -14.18 28.69 -24.30
N GLY A 116 -14.50 29.63 -23.42
CA GLY A 116 -15.18 29.37 -22.15
C GLY A 116 -14.30 28.64 -21.11
N VAL A 117 -12.99 28.89 -21.08
CA VAL A 117 -12.05 28.35 -20.10
C VAL A 117 -11.29 29.46 -19.36
N VAL A 118 -10.77 29.16 -18.17
CA VAL A 118 -9.94 30.11 -17.43
C VAL A 118 -8.66 30.46 -18.22
N PRO A 119 -8.21 31.72 -18.20
CA PRO A 119 -7.12 32.23 -19.04
C PRO A 119 -5.73 31.82 -18.48
N ARG A 120 -5.49 30.55 -18.26
CA ARG A 120 -4.22 29.98 -17.81
C ARG A 120 -3.96 28.61 -18.44
N PHE A 121 -2.71 28.10 -18.34
CA PHE A 121 -2.51 26.72 -18.73
C PHE A 121 -3.20 25.76 -17.76
N ALA A 122 -3.74 24.69 -18.28
CA ALA A 122 -4.30 23.57 -17.52
C ALA A 122 -3.36 22.36 -17.61
N THR A 123 -3.43 21.46 -16.64
CA THR A 123 -2.65 20.18 -16.70
C THR A 123 -2.92 19.40 -17.98
N ALA A 124 -4.12 19.56 -18.57
CA ALA A 124 -4.47 18.95 -19.85
C ALA A 124 -3.51 19.32 -20.99
N HIS A 125 -2.94 20.53 -21.00
CA HIS A 125 -1.98 20.97 -22.02
C HIS A 125 -0.65 20.21 -21.96
N LEU A 126 -0.30 19.63 -20.82
CA LEU A 126 0.90 18.82 -20.61
C LEU A 126 0.60 17.32 -20.47
N SER A 127 -0.67 16.93 -20.61
CA SER A 127 -1.11 15.53 -20.46
C SER A 127 -2.04 15.11 -21.59
N THR A 128 -3.36 15.10 -21.38
CA THR A 128 -4.36 14.55 -22.33
C THR A 128 -4.45 15.30 -23.66
N HIS A 129 -4.08 16.57 -23.71
CA HIS A 129 -4.08 17.43 -24.92
C HIS A 129 -2.66 17.79 -25.39
N ASN A 130 -1.64 17.18 -24.83
CA ASN A 130 -0.26 17.38 -25.25
C ASN A 130 0.05 16.52 -26.49
N LYS A 131 -0.21 17.07 -27.68
CA LYS A 131 0.08 16.41 -28.95
C LYS A 131 1.54 16.61 -29.32
N ALA A 132 2.24 15.56 -29.73
CA ALA A 132 3.59 15.66 -30.24
C ALA A 132 3.59 16.34 -31.64
N VAL A 133 4.55 17.23 -31.88
CA VAL A 133 4.90 17.76 -33.19
C VAL A 133 6.34 17.33 -33.49
N ASP A 134 6.54 16.64 -34.60
CA ASP A 134 7.84 16.02 -34.96
C ASP A 134 8.45 15.17 -33.84
N GLY A 135 7.59 14.45 -33.11
CA GLY A 135 7.98 13.61 -31.97
C GLY A 135 8.25 14.35 -30.65
N VAL A 136 8.11 15.70 -30.62
CA VAL A 136 8.39 16.53 -29.45
C VAL A 136 7.08 16.92 -28.75
N TYR A 137 6.94 16.54 -27.47
CA TYR A 137 5.87 16.99 -26.57
C TYR A 137 6.23 18.31 -25.89
N LYS A 138 5.23 19.07 -25.45
CA LYS A 138 5.44 20.26 -24.64
C LYS A 138 5.86 19.87 -23.21
N SER A 139 6.80 20.62 -22.66
CA SER A 139 7.22 20.55 -21.26
C SER A 139 7.79 21.91 -20.85
N PHE A 140 8.04 22.13 -19.56
CA PHE A 140 8.80 23.30 -19.10
C PHE A 140 10.29 23.10 -19.31
N THR A 141 10.80 21.91 -19.03
CA THR A 141 12.22 21.59 -19.09
C THR A 141 12.46 20.25 -19.80
N SER A 142 13.70 19.96 -20.10
CA SER A 142 14.15 18.62 -20.55
C SER A 142 14.63 17.73 -19.41
N LEU A 143 14.39 18.11 -18.13
CA LEU A 143 14.83 17.36 -16.97
C LEU A 143 14.13 15.99 -16.90
N PRO A 144 14.86 14.90 -16.58
CA PRO A 144 14.28 13.56 -16.47
C PRO A 144 13.13 13.47 -15.46
N ALA A 145 13.20 14.23 -14.35
CA ALA A 145 12.17 14.25 -13.32
C ALA A 145 10.84 14.81 -13.83
N GLU A 146 10.86 15.88 -14.65
CA GLU A 146 9.64 16.41 -15.26
C GLU A 146 9.04 15.44 -16.27
N LYS A 147 9.87 14.87 -17.14
CA LYS A 147 9.41 13.87 -18.12
C LYS A 147 8.76 12.68 -17.43
N LEU A 148 9.40 12.13 -16.39
CA LEU A 148 8.87 11.02 -15.63
C LEU A 148 7.51 11.39 -14.99
N PHE A 149 7.42 12.58 -14.37
CA PHE A 149 6.19 13.08 -13.79
C PHE A 149 5.07 13.22 -14.81
N LEU A 150 5.33 13.84 -15.97
CA LEU A 150 4.33 14.03 -17.01
C LEU A 150 3.84 12.70 -17.60
N ASP A 151 4.75 11.78 -17.89
CA ASP A 151 4.42 10.47 -18.50
C ASP A 151 3.50 9.64 -17.59
N TYR A 152 3.86 9.48 -16.33
CA TYR A 152 3.10 8.63 -15.41
C TYR A 152 1.85 9.30 -14.84
N ASN A 153 1.88 10.62 -14.63
CA ASN A 153 0.67 11.37 -14.31
C ASN A 153 -0.36 11.30 -15.44
N THR A 154 0.08 11.39 -16.70
CA THR A 154 -0.80 11.23 -17.87
C THR A 154 -1.42 9.84 -17.93
N LYS A 155 -0.64 8.79 -17.70
CA LYS A 155 -1.15 7.40 -17.64
C LYS A 155 -2.22 7.25 -16.57
N ALA A 156 -1.98 7.78 -15.37
CA ALA A 156 -2.94 7.75 -14.27
C ALA A 156 -4.24 8.53 -14.61
N ILE A 157 -4.15 9.72 -15.19
CA ILE A 157 -5.30 10.51 -15.63
C ILE A 157 -6.13 9.74 -16.68
N LEU A 158 -5.48 9.14 -17.68
CA LEU A 158 -6.15 8.36 -18.72
C LEU A 158 -6.84 7.11 -18.14
N ALA A 159 -6.22 6.46 -17.15
CA ALA A 159 -6.82 5.33 -16.45
C ALA A 159 -8.07 5.75 -15.64
N TYR A 160 -8.01 6.87 -14.93
CA TYR A 160 -9.20 7.45 -14.27
C TYR A 160 -10.31 7.80 -15.26
N LYS A 161 -9.99 8.37 -16.42
CA LYS A 161 -10.98 8.65 -17.47
C LYS A 161 -11.65 7.39 -17.98
N ARG A 162 -10.91 6.30 -18.23
CA ARG A 162 -11.47 5.00 -18.62
C ARG A 162 -12.42 4.44 -17.56
N ALA A 163 -12.03 4.51 -16.29
CA ALA A 163 -12.88 4.07 -15.18
C ALA A 163 -14.19 4.89 -15.09
N ALA A 164 -14.10 6.21 -15.19
CA ALA A 164 -15.25 7.11 -15.19
C ALA A 164 -16.19 6.85 -16.36
N ASP A 165 -15.67 6.68 -17.57
CA ASP A 165 -16.45 6.37 -18.77
C ASP A 165 -17.19 5.05 -18.64
N ALA A 166 -16.55 4.02 -18.08
CA ALA A 166 -17.19 2.73 -17.84
C ALA A 166 -18.34 2.84 -16.82
N LEU A 167 -18.15 3.60 -15.73
CA LEU A 167 -19.20 3.85 -14.73
C LEU A 167 -20.37 4.67 -15.32
N LEU A 168 -20.09 5.68 -16.12
CA LEU A 168 -21.14 6.47 -16.81
C LEU A 168 -21.99 5.61 -17.74
N LYS A 169 -21.35 4.72 -18.52
CA LYS A 169 -22.05 3.74 -19.35
C LYS A 169 -22.90 2.78 -18.52
N LEU A 170 -22.32 2.24 -17.46
CA LEU A 170 -23.02 1.33 -16.55
C LEU A 170 -24.23 2.00 -15.90
N HIS A 171 -24.09 3.26 -15.48
CA HIS A 171 -25.19 4.00 -14.85
C HIS A 171 -26.42 4.10 -15.76
N SER A 172 -26.23 4.22 -17.07
CA SER A 172 -27.34 4.25 -18.05
C SER A 172 -27.99 2.87 -18.26
N LEU A 173 -27.29 1.78 -17.96
CA LEU A 173 -27.73 0.39 -18.11
C LEU A 173 -28.38 -0.17 -16.83
N GLY A 174 -27.85 0.24 -15.66
CA GLY A 174 -28.23 -0.26 -14.34
C GLY A 174 -27.44 -1.51 -13.90
N ILE A 175 -27.44 -1.75 -12.57
CA ILE A 175 -26.63 -2.79 -11.93
C ILE A 175 -27.04 -4.23 -12.27
N SER A 176 -28.25 -4.46 -12.76
CA SER A 176 -28.77 -5.79 -13.16
C SER A 176 -28.53 -6.12 -14.64
N HIS A 177 -28.02 -5.17 -15.43
CA HIS A 177 -27.76 -5.39 -16.85
C HIS A 177 -26.66 -6.42 -17.09
N PRO A 178 -26.78 -7.31 -18.09
CA PRO A 178 -25.75 -8.34 -18.37
C PRO A 178 -24.33 -7.78 -18.59
N MET A 179 -24.18 -6.56 -19.11
CA MET A 179 -22.88 -5.89 -19.28
C MET A 179 -22.30 -5.30 -18.00
N CYS A 180 -23.01 -5.37 -16.87
CA CYS A 180 -22.55 -4.77 -15.62
C CYS A 180 -21.21 -5.35 -15.18
N GLN A 181 -21.07 -6.67 -15.19
CA GLN A 181 -19.85 -7.36 -14.78
C GLN A 181 -18.65 -6.94 -15.64
N GLU A 182 -18.83 -6.87 -16.96
CA GLU A 182 -17.75 -6.45 -17.88
C GLU A 182 -17.34 -4.99 -17.65
N LEU A 183 -18.30 -4.08 -17.49
CA LEU A 183 -18.00 -2.67 -17.24
C LEU A 183 -17.34 -2.47 -15.86
N LEU A 184 -17.80 -3.15 -14.83
CA LEU A 184 -17.13 -3.13 -13.51
C LEU A 184 -15.69 -3.71 -13.60
N GLN A 185 -15.48 -4.75 -14.39
CA GLN A 185 -14.13 -5.28 -14.62
C GLN A 185 -13.21 -4.25 -15.30
N VAL A 186 -13.72 -3.48 -16.27
CA VAL A 186 -12.97 -2.37 -16.87
C VAL A 186 -12.61 -1.31 -15.83
N VAL A 187 -13.53 -0.96 -14.93
CA VAL A 187 -13.25 -0.03 -13.83
C VAL A 187 -12.16 -0.55 -12.91
N LYS A 188 -12.27 -1.82 -12.48
CA LYS A 188 -11.29 -2.47 -11.63
C LYS A 188 -9.89 -2.46 -12.22
N VAL A 189 -9.74 -2.87 -13.49
CA VAL A 189 -8.45 -2.85 -14.20
C VAL A 189 -7.91 -1.43 -14.29
N SER A 190 -8.76 -0.46 -14.63
CA SER A 190 -8.33 0.93 -14.75
C SER A 190 -7.86 1.54 -13.44
N LEU A 191 -8.49 1.24 -12.30
CA LEU A 191 -8.02 1.70 -10.98
C LEU A 191 -6.71 1.02 -10.57
N ASN A 192 -6.50 -0.26 -10.91
CA ASN A 192 -5.21 -0.91 -10.73
C ASN A 192 -4.12 -0.24 -11.56
N ASP A 193 -4.41 0.14 -12.82
CA ASP A 193 -3.46 0.89 -13.66
C ASP A 193 -3.08 2.23 -13.03
N VAL A 194 -4.01 2.91 -12.34
CA VAL A 194 -3.73 4.13 -11.57
C VAL A 194 -2.72 3.85 -10.45
N ILE A 195 -3.00 2.83 -9.62
CA ILE A 195 -2.16 2.46 -8.48
C ILE A 195 -0.75 2.09 -8.96
N GLN A 196 -0.64 1.28 -10.00
CA GLN A 196 0.65 0.85 -10.57
C GLN A 196 1.43 2.03 -11.18
N SER A 197 0.75 2.92 -11.92
CA SER A 197 1.38 4.10 -12.51
C SER A 197 1.90 5.05 -11.43
N ASN A 198 1.12 5.29 -10.39
CA ASN A 198 1.52 6.10 -9.24
C ASN A 198 2.69 5.45 -8.48
N GLN A 199 2.63 4.14 -8.22
CA GLN A 199 3.69 3.44 -7.50
C GLN A 199 5.02 3.55 -8.24
N PHE A 200 5.02 3.30 -9.55
CA PHE A 200 6.23 3.44 -10.36
C PHE A 200 6.78 4.87 -10.30
N LEU A 201 5.90 5.87 -10.42
CA LEU A 201 6.30 7.28 -10.33
C LEU A 201 6.97 7.58 -8.98
N PHE A 202 6.35 7.16 -7.87
CA PHE A 202 6.85 7.44 -6.52
C PHE A 202 8.13 6.67 -6.15
N ASP A 203 8.37 5.55 -6.80
CA ASP A 203 9.61 4.78 -6.62
C ASP A 203 10.80 5.38 -7.37
N GLN A 204 10.53 6.03 -8.51
CA GLN A 204 11.59 6.52 -9.41
C GLN A 204 11.83 8.04 -9.30
N LEU A 205 10.84 8.81 -8.87
CA LEU A 205 10.92 10.27 -8.85
C LEU A 205 11.73 10.76 -7.64
N SER A 206 12.76 11.57 -7.90
CA SER A 206 13.51 12.26 -6.85
C SER A 206 12.62 13.29 -6.14
N VAL A 207 12.58 13.24 -4.80
CA VAL A 207 11.81 14.20 -3.98
C VAL A 207 12.30 15.62 -4.22
N ASP A 208 13.60 15.83 -4.17
CA ASP A 208 14.23 17.14 -4.35
C ASP A 208 14.01 17.71 -5.75
N ASP A 209 14.19 16.88 -6.79
CA ASP A 209 14.01 17.37 -8.15
C ASP A 209 12.55 17.68 -8.45
N PHE A 210 11.61 16.91 -7.92
CA PHE A 210 10.19 17.25 -8.02
C PHE A 210 9.85 18.56 -7.28
N PHE A 211 10.26 18.66 -6.02
CA PHE A 211 9.92 19.78 -5.14
C PHE A 211 10.51 21.09 -5.61
N PHE A 212 11.79 21.08 -6.03
CA PHE A 212 12.53 22.29 -6.38
C PHE A 212 12.51 22.65 -7.86
N SER A 213 12.36 21.67 -8.77
CA SER A 213 12.51 21.93 -10.22
C SER A 213 11.26 21.65 -11.05
N VAL A 214 10.30 20.82 -10.58
CA VAL A 214 9.06 20.54 -11.33
C VAL A 214 7.89 21.32 -10.75
N ARG A 215 7.61 21.14 -9.47
CA ARG A 215 6.45 21.72 -8.79
C ARG A 215 6.35 23.24 -8.87
N PRO A 216 7.45 24.04 -8.84
CA PRO A 216 7.38 25.50 -8.88
C PRO A 216 6.72 26.10 -10.13
N TYR A 217 6.69 25.39 -11.25
CA TYR A 217 5.99 25.83 -12.46
C TYR A 217 4.46 25.82 -12.32
N TYR A 218 3.93 25.10 -11.33
CA TYR A 218 2.49 24.96 -11.09
C TYR A 218 1.97 25.93 -10.02
N LYS A 219 2.73 26.97 -9.68
CA LYS A 219 2.33 28.02 -8.72
C LYS A 219 1.26 28.95 -9.30
N PRO A 220 0.45 29.63 -8.45
CA PRO A 220 -0.47 30.68 -8.87
C PRO A 220 0.25 31.84 -9.55
N TYR A 221 -0.39 32.45 -10.54
CA TYR A 221 0.12 33.66 -11.21
C TYR A 221 -1.01 34.60 -11.65
N HIS A 222 -0.65 35.87 -11.84
CA HIS A 222 -1.58 36.90 -12.35
C HIS A 222 -1.84 36.74 -13.85
N VAL A 223 -3.13 36.82 -14.22
CA VAL A 223 -3.58 37.16 -15.58
C VAL A 223 -4.38 38.47 -15.49
N GLY A 224 -3.86 39.53 -16.04
CA GLY A 224 -4.40 40.86 -15.77
C GLY A 224 -4.30 41.23 -14.29
N PHE A 225 -5.42 41.58 -13.68
CA PHE A 225 -5.52 41.95 -12.26
C PHE A 225 -5.87 40.75 -11.35
N GLN A 226 -6.20 39.61 -11.92
CA GLN A 226 -6.67 38.44 -11.15
C GLN A 226 -5.57 37.38 -11.00
N VAL A 227 -5.38 36.89 -9.77
CA VAL A 227 -4.55 35.71 -9.50
C VAL A 227 -5.36 34.46 -9.74
N TYR A 228 -4.90 33.64 -10.64
CA TYR A 228 -5.45 32.30 -10.86
C TYR A 228 -4.59 31.25 -10.13
N ARG A 229 -5.23 30.29 -9.48
CA ARG A 229 -4.50 29.18 -8.87
C ARG A 229 -3.71 28.41 -9.94
N GLY A 230 -2.63 27.80 -9.54
CA GLY A 230 -1.81 26.99 -10.42
C GLY A 230 -2.54 25.75 -10.95
N ALA A 231 -2.02 25.17 -12.01
CA ALA A 231 -2.58 23.95 -12.58
C ALA A 231 -2.44 22.78 -11.62
N ASN A 232 -3.49 21.94 -11.50
CA ASN A 232 -3.52 20.79 -10.64
C ASN A 232 -3.87 19.54 -11.46
N ALA A 233 -3.16 18.43 -11.20
CA ALA A 233 -3.41 17.16 -11.87
C ALA A 233 -4.85 16.66 -11.70
N GLY A 234 -5.52 17.05 -10.61
CA GLY A 234 -6.93 16.73 -10.34
C GLY A 234 -7.97 17.63 -11.02
N ASP A 235 -7.56 18.57 -11.89
CA ASP A 235 -8.49 19.48 -12.60
C ASP A 235 -9.15 18.81 -13.81
N PHE A 236 -9.74 17.61 -13.60
CA PHE A 236 -10.56 16.89 -14.56
C PHE A 236 -11.69 16.15 -13.83
N ALA A 237 -12.76 15.81 -14.57
CA ALA A 237 -13.96 15.25 -13.95
C ALA A 237 -13.80 13.81 -13.45
N GLY A 238 -12.92 13.01 -14.05
CA GLY A 238 -12.90 11.56 -13.91
C GLY A 238 -12.88 11.06 -12.45
N ILE A 239 -12.00 11.60 -11.59
CA ILE A 239 -11.94 11.21 -10.18
C ILE A 239 -13.25 11.53 -9.45
N ASN A 240 -13.82 12.73 -9.70
CA ASN A 240 -15.04 13.15 -9.02
C ASN A 240 -16.27 12.39 -9.55
N VAL A 241 -16.30 12.00 -10.81
CA VAL A 241 -17.31 11.10 -11.38
C VAL A 241 -17.27 9.75 -10.64
N ILE A 242 -16.09 9.17 -10.45
CA ILE A 242 -15.91 7.91 -9.70
C ILE A 242 -16.38 8.09 -8.25
N ASP A 243 -15.96 9.14 -7.57
CA ASP A 243 -16.38 9.48 -6.20
C ASP A 243 -17.92 9.46 -6.04
N ILE A 244 -18.62 10.13 -6.97
CA ILE A 244 -20.07 10.33 -6.93
C ILE A 244 -20.81 9.05 -7.35
N LEU A 245 -20.41 8.41 -8.45
CA LEU A 245 -21.11 7.23 -8.97
C LEU A 245 -20.88 6.00 -8.08
N LEU A 246 -19.71 5.83 -7.48
CA LEU A 246 -19.53 4.81 -6.45
C LEU A 246 -20.35 5.15 -5.19
N GLY A 247 -20.63 6.42 -4.94
CA GLY A 247 -21.35 6.90 -3.76
C GLY A 247 -20.48 7.05 -2.51
N LEU A 248 -19.16 7.06 -2.67
CA LEU A 248 -18.21 7.24 -1.56
C LEU A 248 -18.15 8.69 -1.10
N CYS A 249 -18.28 9.65 -2.03
CA CYS A 249 -18.41 11.07 -1.73
C CYS A 249 -19.78 11.57 -2.25
N LEU A 250 -20.53 12.19 -1.37
CA LEU A 250 -21.86 12.68 -1.71
C LEU A 250 -21.81 14.10 -2.24
N ALA A 251 -22.28 14.33 -3.47
CA ALA A 251 -22.32 15.66 -4.09
C ALA A 251 -23.13 16.70 -3.29
N LYS A 252 -24.03 16.25 -2.42
CA LYS A 252 -24.86 17.10 -1.55
C LYS A 252 -24.18 17.43 -0.21
N GLU A 253 -23.08 16.79 0.13
CA GLU A 253 -22.35 17.07 1.36
C GLU A 253 -21.61 18.43 1.21
N PRO A 254 -21.79 19.38 2.16
CA PRO A 254 -21.37 20.76 1.98
C PRO A 254 -19.87 20.93 1.68
N ALA A 255 -18.98 20.23 2.41
CA ALA A 255 -17.54 20.35 2.22
C ALA A 255 -17.08 19.75 0.89
N TYR A 256 -17.67 18.61 0.48
CA TYR A 256 -17.37 18.01 -0.80
C TYR A 256 -17.94 18.83 -1.97
N SER A 257 -19.16 19.36 -1.81
CA SER A 257 -19.79 20.26 -2.78
C SER A 257 -18.95 21.53 -3.00
N GLN A 258 -18.44 22.14 -1.93
CA GLN A 258 -17.55 23.30 -2.02
C GLN A 258 -16.31 22.98 -2.84
N MET A 259 -15.66 21.86 -2.57
CA MET A 259 -14.50 21.41 -3.33
C MET A 259 -14.79 21.19 -4.81
N LEU A 260 -15.97 20.64 -5.16
CA LEU A 260 -16.39 20.48 -6.54
C LEU A 260 -16.55 21.82 -7.24
N VAL A 261 -17.19 22.79 -6.59
CA VAL A 261 -17.40 24.16 -7.12
C VAL A 261 -16.05 24.86 -7.35
N ASP A 262 -15.12 24.75 -6.40
CA ASP A 262 -13.78 25.34 -6.50
C ASP A 262 -12.98 24.80 -7.69
N LYS A 263 -13.17 23.51 -8.02
CA LYS A 263 -12.51 22.88 -9.16
C LYS A 263 -13.20 23.14 -10.49
N PHE A 264 -14.52 23.31 -10.46
CA PHE A 264 -15.37 23.27 -11.65
C PHE A 264 -14.92 24.24 -12.74
N MET A 265 -14.64 25.51 -12.39
CA MET A 265 -14.19 26.52 -13.37
C MET A 265 -12.81 26.21 -13.98
N TYR A 266 -12.02 25.33 -13.38
CA TYR A 266 -10.68 24.97 -13.87
C TYR A 266 -10.67 23.71 -14.74
N MET A 267 -11.81 23.05 -14.90
CA MET A 267 -11.98 21.89 -15.77
C MET A 267 -12.28 22.31 -17.21
N MET A 268 -12.03 21.38 -18.12
CA MET A 268 -12.48 21.55 -19.52
C MET A 268 -14.01 21.67 -19.59
N PRO A 269 -14.58 22.41 -20.55
CA PRO A 269 -16.04 22.52 -20.70
C PRO A 269 -16.78 21.20 -20.79
N GLU A 270 -16.20 20.21 -21.48
CA GLU A 270 -16.73 18.83 -21.54
C GLU A 270 -16.77 18.20 -20.15
N ASP A 271 -15.67 18.25 -19.39
CA ASP A 271 -15.59 17.73 -18.04
C ASP A 271 -16.58 18.43 -17.10
N GLN A 272 -16.79 19.76 -17.26
CA GLN A 272 -17.82 20.50 -16.52
C GLN A 272 -19.23 19.97 -16.81
N GLY A 273 -19.52 19.69 -18.08
CA GLY A 273 -20.81 19.11 -18.49
C GLY A 273 -21.05 17.74 -17.88
N ILE A 274 -20.07 16.85 -17.96
CA ILE A 274 -20.10 15.49 -17.39
C ILE A 274 -20.31 15.55 -15.88
N LEU A 275 -19.54 16.37 -15.17
CA LEU A 275 -19.63 16.47 -13.72
C LEU A 275 -20.96 17.04 -13.27
N ARG A 276 -21.49 18.07 -13.94
CA ARG A 276 -22.80 18.68 -13.65
C ARG A 276 -23.93 17.67 -13.80
N ASP A 277 -23.88 16.83 -14.82
CA ASP A 277 -24.84 15.75 -15.02
C ASP A 277 -24.70 14.69 -13.94
N CYS A 278 -23.47 14.26 -13.64
CA CYS A 278 -23.18 13.25 -12.64
C CYS A 278 -23.66 13.64 -11.22
N MET A 279 -23.52 14.90 -10.83
CA MET A 279 -23.99 15.41 -9.52
C MET A 279 -25.50 15.24 -9.29
N ARG A 280 -26.28 14.96 -10.32
CA ARG A 280 -27.75 14.76 -10.24
C ARG A 280 -28.13 13.29 -10.24
N ARG A 281 -27.21 12.38 -10.46
CA ARG A 281 -27.45 10.95 -10.56
C ARG A 281 -27.48 10.28 -9.19
N THR A 282 -28.15 9.13 -9.10
CA THR A 282 -28.03 8.20 -7.96
C THR A 282 -26.66 7.52 -7.98
N SER A 283 -26.21 7.00 -6.85
CA SER A 283 -24.98 6.24 -6.79
C SER A 283 -25.25 4.73 -6.92
N PHE A 284 -24.25 3.99 -7.42
CA PHE A 284 -24.31 2.52 -7.44
C PHE A 284 -24.43 1.94 -6.03
N MET A 285 -23.82 2.57 -5.01
CA MET A 285 -23.98 2.15 -3.62
C MET A 285 -25.43 2.19 -3.19
N ASP A 286 -26.14 3.26 -3.54
CA ASP A 286 -27.58 3.39 -3.23
C ASP A 286 -28.41 2.39 -4.06
N ASP A 287 -28.04 2.13 -5.31
CA ASP A 287 -28.70 1.13 -6.16
C ASP A 287 -28.52 -0.29 -5.56
N PHE A 288 -27.33 -0.67 -5.12
CA PHE A 288 -27.10 -1.95 -4.44
C PHE A 288 -27.80 -2.05 -3.08
N LEU A 289 -27.87 -0.95 -2.31
CA LEU A 289 -28.58 -0.92 -1.03
C LEU A 289 -30.11 -1.07 -1.22
N ASN A 290 -30.67 -0.49 -2.27
CA ASN A 290 -32.09 -0.49 -2.55
C ASN A 290 -32.57 -1.70 -3.37
N ALA A 291 -31.66 -2.50 -3.92
CA ALA A 291 -32.03 -3.67 -4.72
C ALA A 291 -32.80 -4.71 -3.90
N THR A 292 -33.93 -5.19 -4.46
CA THR A 292 -34.79 -6.21 -3.85
C THR A 292 -34.29 -7.63 -4.10
N ASP A 293 -33.57 -7.84 -5.20
CA ASP A 293 -33.12 -9.17 -5.66
C ASP A 293 -31.72 -9.53 -5.11
N SER A 294 -31.47 -9.20 -3.84
CA SER A 294 -30.16 -9.41 -3.20
C SER A 294 -29.68 -10.87 -3.21
N ASN A 295 -30.58 -11.83 -3.41
CA ASN A 295 -30.29 -13.25 -3.50
C ASN A 295 -29.93 -13.73 -4.92
N ALA A 296 -30.13 -12.89 -5.94
CA ALA A 296 -29.84 -13.25 -7.31
C ALA A 296 -28.31 -13.37 -7.54
N LYS A 297 -27.90 -14.34 -8.35
CA LYS A 297 -26.48 -14.57 -8.67
C LYS A 297 -25.85 -13.31 -9.28
N TRP A 298 -26.53 -12.63 -10.20
CA TRP A 298 -26.04 -11.40 -10.81
C TRP A 298 -25.76 -10.31 -9.77
N TYR A 299 -26.63 -10.19 -8.75
CA TYR A 299 -26.45 -9.21 -7.68
C TYR A 299 -25.18 -9.51 -6.87
N GLN A 300 -24.97 -10.77 -6.47
CA GLN A 300 -23.82 -11.19 -5.68
C GLN A 300 -22.50 -11.00 -6.46
N ASP A 301 -22.49 -11.41 -7.73
CA ASP A 301 -21.30 -11.30 -8.58
C ASP A 301 -20.93 -9.80 -8.82
N ASN A 302 -21.94 -8.97 -9.13
CA ASN A 302 -21.74 -7.55 -9.38
C ASN A 302 -21.41 -6.77 -8.10
N LEU A 303 -22.03 -7.11 -6.97
CA LEU A 303 -21.73 -6.50 -5.67
C LEU A 303 -20.30 -6.82 -5.22
N THR A 304 -19.81 -8.02 -5.45
CA THR A 304 -18.43 -8.40 -5.16
C THR A 304 -17.46 -7.50 -5.90
N LEU A 305 -17.62 -7.34 -7.21
CA LEU A 305 -16.77 -6.44 -8.01
C LEU A 305 -16.90 -4.98 -7.60
N PHE A 306 -18.12 -4.54 -7.28
CA PHE A 306 -18.36 -3.17 -6.82
C PHE A 306 -17.61 -2.86 -5.51
N LEU A 307 -17.62 -3.76 -4.54
CA LEU A 307 -16.90 -3.58 -3.27
C LEU A 307 -15.38 -3.60 -3.48
N GLU A 308 -14.87 -4.49 -4.34
CA GLU A 308 -13.45 -4.50 -4.73
C GLU A 308 -13.03 -3.16 -5.39
N ILE A 309 -13.91 -2.57 -6.21
CA ILE A 309 -13.67 -1.26 -6.84
C ILE A 309 -13.65 -0.14 -5.80
N CYS A 310 -14.56 -0.16 -4.82
CA CYS A 310 -14.57 0.80 -3.73
C CYS A 310 -13.25 0.73 -2.92
N GLU A 311 -12.76 -0.47 -2.62
CA GLU A 311 -11.48 -0.69 -1.93
C GLU A 311 -10.31 -0.13 -2.75
N LEU A 312 -10.23 -0.45 -4.06
CA LEU A 312 -9.17 0.07 -4.95
C LEU A 312 -9.18 1.60 -5.06
N HIS A 313 -10.38 2.22 -5.10
CA HIS A 313 -10.45 3.68 -5.13
C HIS A 313 -9.98 4.32 -3.82
N GLY A 314 -10.28 3.71 -2.68
CA GLY A 314 -9.75 4.08 -1.37
C GLY A 314 -8.24 3.88 -1.27
N GLU A 315 -7.72 2.79 -1.81
CA GLU A 315 -6.27 2.50 -1.87
C GLU A 315 -5.53 3.55 -2.71
N ALA A 316 -6.03 3.87 -3.90
CA ALA A 316 -5.45 4.92 -4.75
C ALA A 316 -5.43 6.29 -4.05
N ALA A 317 -6.48 6.64 -3.29
CA ALA A 317 -6.54 7.86 -2.50
C ALA A 317 -5.54 7.85 -1.34
N THR A 318 -5.39 6.72 -0.67
CA THR A 318 -4.42 6.53 0.43
C THR A 318 -2.99 6.60 -0.08
N GLN A 319 -2.71 5.95 -1.21
CA GLN A 319 -1.40 6.02 -1.88
C GLN A 319 -1.05 7.47 -2.25
N HIS A 320 -1.99 8.20 -2.85
CA HIS A 320 -1.79 9.61 -3.20
C HIS A 320 -1.48 10.48 -1.97
N HIS A 321 -2.22 10.29 -0.88
CA HIS A 321 -2.01 11.06 0.34
C HIS A 321 -0.64 10.73 0.97
N ASN A 322 -0.34 9.47 1.23
CA ASN A 322 0.86 9.05 1.94
C ASN A 322 2.14 9.23 1.11
N GLN A 323 2.09 8.93 -0.19
CA GLN A 323 3.28 8.94 -1.03
C GLN A 323 3.50 10.27 -1.75
N LEU A 324 2.45 10.96 -2.24
CA LEU A 324 2.64 12.26 -2.89
C LEU A 324 2.60 13.42 -1.88
N VAL A 325 1.53 13.53 -1.09
CA VAL A 325 1.34 14.69 -0.23
C VAL A 325 2.35 14.72 0.92
N GLU A 326 2.49 13.63 1.65
CA GLU A 326 3.42 13.58 2.78
C GLU A 326 4.88 13.56 2.34
N LYS A 327 5.26 12.66 1.43
CA LYS A 327 6.66 12.46 1.02
C LYS A 327 7.20 13.61 0.17
N TYR A 328 6.43 14.09 -0.82
CA TYR A 328 6.92 15.05 -1.82
C TYR A 328 6.53 16.51 -1.53
N ILE A 329 5.64 16.76 -0.57
CA ILE A 329 5.15 18.11 -0.26
C ILE A 329 5.37 18.46 1.22
N ALA A 330 4.76 17.72 2.15
CA ALA A 330 4.81 18.05 3.58
C ALA A 330 6.23 17.91 4.15
N THR A 331 6.88 16.79 3.93
CA THR A 331 8.23 16.52 4.48
C THR A 331 9.28 17.53 4.00
N PRO A 332 9.42 17.84 2.69
CA PRO A 332 10.36 18.86 2.24
C PRO A 332 10.01 20.26 2.75
N SER A 333 8.70 20.56 2.90
CA SER A 333 8.25 21.87 3.40
C SER A 333 8.66 22.14 4.85
N ASN A 334 8.76 21.09 5.69
CA ASN A 334 9.18 21.20 7.09
C ASN A 334 10.64 21.70 7.26
N SER A 335 11.45 21.58 6.23
CA SER A 335 12.84 22.08 6.22
C SER A 335 12.97 23.56 5.86
N LEU A 336 11.87 24.25 5.51
CA LEU A 336 11.85 25.63 5.03
C LEU A 336 11.45 26.60 6.14
N LYS A 337 11.93 27.86 6.03
CA LYS A 337 11.52 28.94 6.92
C LYS A 337 10.06 29.36 6.64
N GLU A 338 9.31 29.79 7.67
CA GLU A 338 7.90 30.21 7.54
C GLU A 338 7.65 31.20 6.39
N THR A 339 8.53 32.18 6.18
CA THR A 339 8.46 33.16 5.08
C THR A 339 8.57 32.54 3.68
N GLN A 340 9.01 31.31 3.57
CA GLN A 340 9.16 30.57 2.30
C GLN A 340 7.96 29.64 2.04
N LEU A 341 7.16 29.32 3.09
CA LEU A 341 6.02 28.40 3.03
C LEU A 341 4.80 29.01 2.31
N ASP A 342 4.56 30.30 2.43
CA ASP A 342 3.41 30.99 1.82
C ASP A 342 3.36 30.89 0.29
N ASN A 343 4.47 30.56 -0.34
CA ASN A 343 4.61 30.45 -1.80
C ASN A 343 4.55 28.99 -2.34
N ILE A 344 4.17 28.01 -1.52
CA ILE A 344 4.44 26.58 -1.84
C ILE A 344 3.25 25.85 -2.45
N THR A 345 1.99 26.22 -2.16
CA THR A 345 0.84 25.46 -2.66
C THR A 345 0.42 25.89 -4.06
N ALA A 346 0.30 24.95 -4.99
CA ALA A 346 -0.27 25.18 -6.32
C ALA A 346 -1.78 25.50 -6.27
N SER A 347 -2.47 25.05 -5.23
CA SER A 347 -3.93 25.15 -5.06
C SER A 347 -4.40 26.39 -4.29
N GLY A 348 -3.50 27.22 -3.76
CA GLY A 348 -3.83 28.52 -3.13
C GLY A 348 -4.02 28.50 -1.59
N PRO A 349 -4.66 27.50 -0.94
CA PRO A 349 -4.80 27.48 0.51
C PRO A 349 -3.45 27.25 1.23
N PRO A 350 -3.32 27.68 2.51
CA PRO A 350 -2.18 27.33 3.35
C PRO A 350 -1.99 25.81 3.40
N LEU A 351 -0.72 25.37 3.52
CA LEU A 351 -0.35 23.94 3.42
C LEU A 351 -1.09 23.07 4.44
N GLU A 352 -1.24 23.51 5.68
CA GLU A 352 -1.93 22.78 6.74
C GLU A 352 -3.43 22.56 6.41
N VAL A 353 -4.08 23.58 5.87
CA VAL A 353 -5.49 23.50 5.44
C VAL A 353 -5.64 22.51 4.29
N LEU A 354 -4.70 22.54 3.34
CA LEU A 354 -4.69 21.63 2.21
C LEU A 354 -4.49 20.17 2.67
N ILE A 355 -3.51 19.90 3.53
CA ILE A 355 -3.23 18.56 4.06
C ILE A 355 -4.46 18.01 4.78
N SER A 356 -5.06 18.78 5.69
CA SER A 356 -6.28 18.37 6.42
C SER A 356 -7.46 18.10 5.48
N ALA A 357 -7.65 18.91 4.45
CA ALA A 357 -8.71 18.68 3.45
C ALA A 357 -8.48 17.40 2.63
N LEU A 358 -7.24 17.13 2.23
CA LEU A 358 -6.87 15.93 1.48
C LEU A 358 -6.96 14.66 2.35
N GLU A 359 -6.62 14.74 3.63
CA GLU A 359 -6.82 13.66 4.59
C GLU A 359 -8.31 13.28 4.70
N LYS A 360 -9.18 14.25 4.92
CA LYS A 360 -10.62 14.04 4.97
C LYS A 360 -11.19 13.46 3.66
N LEU A 361 -10.65 13.87 2.53
CA LEU A 361 -11.05 13.35 1.22
C LEU A 361 -10.60 11.89 1.04
N ARG A 362 -9.36 11.56 1.45
CA ARG A 362 -8.85 10.19 1.50
C ARG A 362 -9.80 9.29 2.30
N ASP A 363 -10.16 9.72 3.50
CA ASP A 363 -10.97 8.92 4.42
C ASP A 363 -12.42 8.74 3.92
N ARG A 364 -12.99 9.73 3.21
CA ARG A 364 -14.27 9.55 2.50
C ARG A 364 -14.17 8.48 1.41
N ARG A 365 -13.13 8.54 0.56
CA ARG A 365 -12.91 7.59 -0.53
C ARG A 365 -12.64 6.18 -0.04
N ALA A 366 -11.97 6.04 1.09
CA ALA A 366 -11.69 4.77 1.75
C ALA A 366 -12.88 4.27 2.59
N ALA A 367 -13.99 5.02 2.66
CA ALA A 367 -15.11 4.76 3.56
C ALA A 367 -14.63 4.44 4.98
N ALA A 368 -13.70 5.23 5.53
CA ALA A 368 -13.10 5.02 6.84
C ALA A 368 -14.14 5.15 7.96
N ASP A 369 -13.95 4.41 9.06
CA ASP A 369 -14.78 4.52 10.26
C ASP A 369 -14.40 5.80 11.03
N ARG A 370 -15.15 6.88 10.76
CA ARG A 370 -14.94 8.20 11.34
C ARG A 370 -16.28 8.86 11.70
N ASP A 371 -16.35 9.43 12.90
CA ASP A 371 -17.55 10.12 13.39
C ASP A 371 -17.53 11.64 13.08
N ASP A 372 -16.34 12.22 12.83
CA ASP A 372 -16.18 13.67 12.63
C ASP A 372 -16.43 14.13 11.17
N ILE A 373 -16.50 13.22 10.22
CA ILE A 373 -16.86 13.47 8.82
C ILE A 373 -17.87 12.42 8.31
N PRO A 374 -18.78 12.79 7.40
CA PRO A 374 -19.66 11.81 6.81
C PRO A 374 -18.88 10.87 5.87
N THR A 375 -18.85 9.59 6.22
CA THR A 375 -18.33 8.51 5.36
C THR A 375 -19.43 7.50 5.09
N ARG A 376 -19.21 6.59 4.13
CA ARG A 376 -20.13 5.50 3.80
C ARG A 376 -19.73 4.17 4.45
N PHE A 377 -18.99 4.20 5.56
CA PHE A 377 -18.53 3.01 6.29
C PHE A 377 -19.66 2.03 6.60
N LYS A 378 -20.74 2.50 7.23
CA LYS A 378 -21.87 1.66 7.62
C LYS A 378 -22.61 1.05 6.43
N ASP A 379 -22.64 1.74 5.30
CA ASP A 379 -23.26 1.27 4.07
C ASP A 379 -22.41 0.16 3.42
N ILE A 380 -21.09 0.34 3.38
CA ILE A 380 -20.15 -0.71 2.95
C ILE A 380 -20.26 -1.95 3.83
N GLU A 381 -20.31 -1.81 5.17
CA GLU A 381 -20.52 -2.93 6.08
C GLU A 381 -21.86 -3.63 5.83
N THR A 382 -22.93 -2.87 5.58
CA THR A 382 -24.25 -3.42 5.23
C THR A 382 -24.19 -4.25 3.96
N LEU A 383 -23.49 -3.77 2.93
CA LEU A 383 -23.33 -4.49 1.66
C LEU A 383 -22.44 -5.72 1.82
N LYS A 384 -21.34 -5.63 2.58
CA LYS A 384 -20.49 -6.78 2.93
C LYS A 384 -21.30 -7.86 3.66
N ASN A 385 -22.12 -7.48 4.64
CA ASN A 385 -22.99 -8.40 5.36
C ASN A 385 -24.04 -9.08 4.45
N ARG A 386 -24.52 -8.40 3.38
CA ARG A 386 -25.38 -9.04 2.38
C ARG A 386 -24.66 -10.13 1.59
N LEU A 387 -23.38 -9.93 1.24
CA LEU A 387 -22.56 -10.97 0.62
C LEU A 387 -22.31 -12.15 1.57
N GLU A 388 -22.03 -11.88 2.85
CA GLU A 388 -21.75 -12.92 3.85
C GLU A 388 -22.96 -13.80 4.15
N LYS A 389 -24.16 -13.23 4.26
CA LYS A 389 -25.41 -13.98 4.47
C LYS A 389 -25.73 -14.96 3.32
N HIS A 390 -25.25 -14.70 2.12
CA HIS A 390 -25.50 -15.50 0.93
C HIS A 390 -24.30 -16.33 0.49
N SER A 391 -23.11 -16.08 1.04
CA SER A 391 -21.90 -16.82 0.72
C SER A 391 -21.78 -18.17 1.49
N THR A 392 -22.89 -18.87 1.68
CA THR A 392 -22.85 -20.30 2.01
C THR A 392 -22.30 -21.16 0.86
N GLN A 393 -22.04 -20.58 -0.30
CA GLN A 393 -21.26 -21.19 -1.36
C GLN A 393 -19.82 -20.70 -1.22
N TYR A 394 -19.04 -21.34 -0.32
CA TYR A 394 -17.60 -21.10 -0.21
C TYR A 394 -16.94 -21.25 -1.58
N LYS A 395 -16.20 -20.21 -2.01
CA LYS A 395 -15.34 -20.29 -3.20
C LYS A 395 -14.48 -21.55 -3.08
N ASN A 396 -14.53 -22.43 -4.06
CA ASN A 396 -13.75 -23.65 -4.03
C ASN A 396 -12.28 -23.38 -4.31
N TYR A 397 -11.53 -23.05 -3.26
CA TYR A 397 -10.08 -22.78 -3.34
C TYR A 397 -9.24 -24.03 -3.62
N LYS A 398 -9.79 -25.25 -3.51
CA LYS A 398 -9.07 -26.49 -3.81
C LYS A 398 -8.45 -26.52 -5.22
N LYS A 399 -9.10 -25.86 -6.18
CA LYS A 399 -8.62 -25.76 -7.55
C LYS A 399 -7.26 -25.04 -7.70
N ASP A 400 -6.90 -24.20 -6.74
CA ASP A 400 -5.71 -23.36 -6.77
C ASP A 400 -4.48 -24.07 -6.19
N PHE A 401 -4.66 -25.22 -5.52
CA PHE A 401 -3.59 -26.00 -4.90
C PHE A 401 -3.23 -27.26 -5.69
N ILE A 402 -1.98 -27.72 -5.57
CA ILE A 402 -1.53 -29.02 -6.05
C ILE A 402 -1.99 -30.08 -5.04
N LEU A 403 -3.09 -30.75 -5.35
CA LEU A 403 -3.65 -31.79 -4.54
C LEU A 403 -3.43 -33.17 -5.22
N THR A 404 -3.15 -34.18 -4.41
CA THR A 404 -3.14 -35.59 -4.84
C THR A 404 -4.56 -36.15 -4.84
N ASN A 405 -4.75 -37.39 -5.33
CA ASN A 405 -6.04 -38.08 -5.25
C ASN A 405 -6.42 -38.51 -3.82
N ALA A 406 -5.56 -38.20 -2.83
CA ALA A 406 -5.80 -38.48 -1.42
C ALA A 406 -6.42 -37.22 -0.73
N ASN A 407 -7.26 -37.49 0.29
CA ASN A 407 -7.71 -36.44 1.21
C ASN A 407 -6.56 -36.10 2.17
N TYR A 408 -5.95 -34.94 1.97
CA TYR A 408 -4.78 -34.49 2.72
C TYR A 408 -5.22 -33.66 3.94
N LEU A 409 -5.08 -34.19 5.13
CA LEU A 409 -5.45 -33.56 6.40
C LEU A 409 -4.23 -33.26 7.28
N LEU A 410 -3.13 -32.75 6.66
CA LEU A 410 -1.82 -32.58 7.30
C LEU A 410 -1.27 -31.15 7.20
N ASN A 411 -2.13 -30.12 6.95
CA ASN A 411 -1.67 -28.74 6.83
C ASN A 411 -0.98 -28.22 8.10
N HIS A 412 -1.33 -28.74 9.26
CA HIS A 412 -0.65 -28.47 10.53
C HIS A 412 0.81 -28.99 10.57
N SER A 413 1.21 -29.82 9.62
CA SER A 413 2.59 -30.34 9.47
C SER A 413 3.29 -29.66 8.28
N VAL A 414 2.77 -29.87 7.05
CA VAL A 414 3.27 -29.25 5.82
C VAL A 414 2.07 -28.89 4.95
N GLY A 415 1.90 -27.61 4.62
CA GLY A 415 0.86 -27.15 3.69
C GLY A 415 1.14 -27.54 2.25
N ARG A 416 0.09 -27.64 1.41
CA ARG A 416 0.22 -27.96 -0.01
C ARG A 416 0.53 -26.70 -0.83
N PRO A 417 1.41 -26.77 -1.84
CA PRO A 417 1.76 -25.64 -2.65
C PRO A 417 0.63 -25.20 -3.60
N LEU A 418 0.61 -23.93 -3.95
CA LEU A 418 -0.23 -23.39 -5.01
C LEU A 418 0.23 -23.93 -6.37
N LYS A 419 -0.68 -24.03 -7.35
CA LYS A 419 -0.38 -24.58 -8.68
C LYS A 419 0.63 -23.77 -9.48
N ASP A 420 0.64 -22.46 -9.29
CA ASP A 420 1.54 -21.53 -9.97
C ASP A 420 2.88 -21.35 -9.25
N THR A 421 3.10 -22.02 -8.11
CA THR A 421 4.34 -21.93 -7.32
C THR A 421 5.59 -22.21 -8.16
N GLU A 422 5.56 -23.25 -9.03
CA GLU A 422 6.69 -23.58 -9.90
C GLU A 422 7.02 -22.47 -10.89
N THR A 423 5.99 -21.91 -11.51
CA THR A 423 6.15 -20.77 -12.45
C THR A 423 6.72 -19.56 -11.76
N ILE A 424 6.18 -19.20 -10.59
CA ILE A 424 6.66 -18.05 -9.81
C ILE A 424 8.10 -18.28 -9.34
N PHE A 425 8.43 -19.48 -8.88
CA PHE A 425 9.80 -19.83 -8.48
C PHE A 425 10.77 -19.72 -9.66
N THR A 426 10.41 -20.24 -10.82
CA THR A 426 11.22 -20.17 -12.03
C THR A 426 11.47 -18.70 -12.41
N ASN A 427 10.43 -17.89 -12.53
CA ASN A 427 10.52 -16.51 -12.98
C ASN A 427 11.26 -15.60 -11.98
N LYS A 428 11.11 -15.82 -10.68
CA LYS A 428 11.66 -14.92 -9.64
C LYS A 428 13.01 -15.35 -9.08
N PHE A 429 13.37 -16.63 -9.20
CA PHE A 429 14.63 -17.15 -8.67
C PHE A 429 15.52 -17.76 -9.74
N PHE A 430 15.02 -18.76 -10.49
CA PHE A 430 15.86 -19.55 -11.38
C PHE A 430 16.22 -18.82 -12.68
N GLU A 431 15.28 -18.17 -13.31
CA GLU A 431 15.49 -17.42 -14.55
C GLU A 431 16.48 -16.25 -14.36
N PRO A 432 16.36 -15.39 -13.34
CA PRO A 432 17.37 -14.39 -13.06
C PRO A 432 18.78 -14.97 -12.85
N TRP A 433 18.89 -16.13 -12.23
CA TRP A 433 20.18 -16.78 -12.00
C TRP A 433 20.79 -17.38 -13.28
N SER A 434 19.97 -17.97 -14.14
CA SER A 434 20.41 -18.74 -15.31
C SER A 434 20.61 -17.88 -16.57
N SER A 435 19.93 -16.74 -16.67
CA SER A 435 19.87 -15.93 -17.90
C SER A 435 20.38 -14.51 -17.77
N SER A 436 20.63 -14.01 -16.54
CA SER A 436 21.19 -12.68 -16.33
C SER A 436 22.64 -12.62 -16.79
N LEU A 437 23.02 -11.51 -17.45
CA LEU A 437 24.40 -11.18 -17.79
C LEU A 437 25.16 -10.59 -16.59
N ASP A 438 24.40 -10.02 -15.63
CA ASP A 438 24.92 -9.40 -14.41
C ASP A 438 24.54 -10.26 -13.19
N GLU A 439 25.05 -9.90 -12.02
CA GLU A 439 24.70 -10.53 -10.75
C GLU A 439 23.18 -10.37 -10.47
N PRO A 440 22.45 -11.43 -10.10
CA PRO A 440 20.99 -11.40 -9.96
C PRO A 440 20.48 -10.69 -8.70
N TRP A 441 21.35 -10.10 -7.87
CA TRP A 441 20.99 -9.47 -6.60
C TRP A 441 19.92 -8.39 -6.72
N ASN A 442 19.96 -7.58 -7.79
CA ASN A 442 18.96 -6.55 -8.05
C ASN A 442 17.54 -7.11 -8.29
N GLN A 443 17.43 -8.39 -8.69
CA GLN A 443 16.16 -9.07 -8.88
C GLN A 443 15.79 -9.93 -7.65
N TRP A 444 16.76 -10.41 -6.90
CA TRP A 444 16.56 -11.27 -5.74
C TRP A 444 16.23 -10.51 -4.45
N LEU A 445 16.90 -9.40 -4.17
CA LEU A 445 16.66 -8.64 -2.94
C LEU A 445 15.22 -8.11 -2.83
N PRO A 446 14.56 -7.65 -3.91
CA PRO A 446 13.14 -7.29 -3.86
C PRO A 446 12.20 -8.42 -3.43
N VAL A 447 12.61 -9.70 -3.58
CA VAL A 447 11.82 -10.85 -3.05
C VAL A 447 11.72 -10.79 -1.53
N ILE A 448 12.80 -10.40 -0.86
CA ILE A 448 12.82 -10.25 0.59
C ILE A 448 11.95 -9.09 1.06
N ASP A 449 11.99 -7.97 0.34
CA ASP A 449 11.10 -6.84 0.60
C ASP A 449 9.63 -7.22 0.41
N HIS A 450 9.33 -7.99 -0.64
CA HIS A 450 7.99 -8.51 -0.87
C HIS A 450 7.55 -9.44 0.28
N PHE A 451 8.42 -10.37 0.69
CA PHE A 451 8.14 -11.28 1.81
C PHE A 451 7.82 -10.54 3.11
N THR A 452 8.63 -9.53 3.46
CA THR A 452 8.41 -8.73 4.69
C THR A 452 7.19 -7.82 4.60
N ASN A 453 6.85 -7.30 3.41
CA ASN A 453 5.61 -6.56 3.17
C ASN A 453 4.38 -7.45 3.34
N GLU A 454 4.39 -8.67 2.80
CA GLU A 454 3.28 -9.62 2.96
C GLU A 454 3.08 -10.04 4.42
N LEU A 455 4.17 -10.21 5.18
CA LEU A 455 4.09 -10.44 6.63
C LEU A 455 3.54 -9.21 7.36
N ALA A 456 3.95 -8.01 6.99
CA ALA A 456 3.46 -6.77 7.59
C ALA A 456 1.94 -6.63 7.40
N GLN A 457 1.43 -6.94 6.22
CA GLN A 457 -0.01 -6.96 5.94
C GLN A 457 -0.72 -8.06 6.74
N LEU A 458 -0.17 -9.28 6.75
CA LEU A 458 -0.74 -10.44 7.46
C LEU A 458 -0.95 -10.18 8.96
N PHE A 459 -0.02 -9.45 9.57
CA PHE A 459 0.04 -9.24 11.02
C PHE A 459 -0.34 -7.81 11.46
N ASN A 460 -0.72 -6.93 10.56
CA ASN A 460 -0.97 -5.52 10.83
C ASN A 460 0.21 -4.85 11.58
N ALA A 461 1.41 -4.91 10.96
CA ALA A 461 2.68 -4.45 11.53
C ALA A 461 3.51 -3.73 10.47
N LYS A 462 4.72 -3.26 10.83
CA LYS A 462 5.64 -2.62 9.90
C LYS A 462 6.64 -3.63 9.33
N LYS A 463 6.99 -3.50 8.04
CA LYS A 463 7.96 -4.41 7.40
C LYS A 463 9.35 -4.37 8.04
N GLU A 464 9.76 -3.22 8.55
CA GLU A 464 11.04 -2.99 9.21
C GLU A 464 11.20 -3.78 10.52
N GLU A 465 10.09 -4.27 11.06
CA GLU A 465 10.04 -5.08 12.28
C GLU A 465 10.24 -6.57 12.00
N PHE A 466 10.25 -6.99 10.72
CA PHE A 466 10.45 -8.38 10.31
C PHE A 466 11.86 -8.65 9.81
N CYS A 467 12.36 -9.85 10.12
CA CYS A 467 13.61 -10.39 9.60
C CYS A 467 13.41 -11.85 9.14
N PRO A 468 13.77 -12.19 7.90
CA PRO A 468 13.77 -13.57 7.43
C PRO A 468 14.67 -14.46 8.29
N GLN A 469 14.24 -15.71 8.54
CA GLN A 469 14.97 -16.72 9.28
C GLN A 469 14.83 -18.09 8.60
N ILE A 470 15.83 -18.92 8.65
CA ILE A 470 15.80 -20.26 8.03
C ILE A 470 14.84 -21.21 8.76
N ASN A 471 14.71 -21.08 10.08
CA ASN A 471 13.77 -21.82 10.94
C ASN A 471 13.59 -21.10 12.28
N LEU A 472 12.62 -21.56 13.08
CA LEU A 472 12.33 -20.96 14.39
C LEU A 472 13.48 -21.13 15.39
N SER A 473 14.17 -22.27 15.36
CA SER A 473 15.30 -22.52 16.28
C SER A 473 16.42 -21.50 16.10
N SER A 474 16.76 -21.18 14.85
CA SER A 474 17.75 -20.13 14.55
C SER A 474 17.27 -18.77 15.00
N GLY A 475 16.01 -18.43 14.76
CA GLY A 475 15.41 -17.16 15.21
C GLY A 475 15.45 -17.03 16.73
N LEU A 476 15.00 -18.06 17.46
CA LEU A 476 15.03 -18.07 18.92
C LEU A 476 16.46 -17.98 19.47
N THR A 477 17.41 -18.74 18.90
CA THR A 477 18.82 -18.64 19.29
C THR A 477 19.37 -17.21 19.14
N LYS A 478 19.10 -16.57 18.02
CA LYS A 478 19.54 -15.18 17.79
C LYS A 478 18.92 -14.19 18.78
N ILE A 479 17.63 -14.36 19.14
CA ILE A 479 16.97 -13.56 20.18
C ILE A 479 17.72 -13.70 21.50
N LEU A 480 17.90 -14.95 21.97
CA LEU A 480 18.51 -15.23 23.28
C LEU A 480 19.95 -14.70 23.38
N GLN A 481 20.70 -14.74 22.25
CA GLN A 481 22.08 -14.27 22.17
C GLN A 481 22.21 -12.76 21.90
N SER A 482 21.10 -12.04 21.72
CA SER A 482 21.14 -10.61 21.37
C SER A 482 21.23 -9.67 22.58
N PHE A 483 21.07 -10.17 23.80
CA PHE A 483 21.12 -9.39 25.03
C PHE A 483 22.49 -9.44 25.67
N GLU A 484 23.30 -8.39 25.55
CA GLU A 484 24.64 -8.31 26.12
C GLU A 484 24.62 -8.38 27.66
N GLU A 485 23.66 -7.69 28.28
CA GLU A 485 23.56 -7.62 29.76
C GLU A 485 23.23 -8.97 30.40
N ASN A 486 22.59 -9.87 29.67
CA ASN A 486 22.12 -11.15 30.19
C ASN A 486 23.14 -12.27 30.08
N GLN A 487 24.28 -12.09 29.40
CA GLN A 487 25.23 -13.17 29.13
C GLN A 487 25.92 -13.74 30.38
N ASN A 488 26.02 -12.94 31.43
CA ASN A 488 26.62 -13.34 32.71
C ASN A 488 25.58 -13.42 33.84
N LYS A 489 24.29 -13.15 33.56
CA LYS A 489 23.20 -13.18 34.53
C LYS A 489 22.45 -14.49 34.41
N LYS A 490 22.15 -15.14 35.53
CA LYS A 490 21.15 -16.21 35.58
C LYS A 490 19.82 -15.66 35.12
N MET A 491 19.21 -16.27 34.10
CA MET A 491 17.86 -15.95 33.63
C MET A 491 16.88 -17.04 34.08
N VAL A 492 15.69 -16.63 34.48
CA VAL A 492 14.56 -17.54 34.74
C VAL A 492 13.57 -17.41 33.61
N VAL A 493 13.37 -18.47 32.86
CA VAL A 493 12.49 -18.52 31.67
C VAL A 493 11.32 -19.43 31.94
N LEU A 494 10.10 -18.93 31.76
CA LEU A 494 8.87 -19.73 31.86
C LEU A 494 8.45 -20.23 30.48
N MET A 495 8.13 -21.53 30.38
CA MET A 495 7.47 -22.15 29.22
C MET A 495 6.51 -23.25 29.68
N SER A 496 5.75 -23.86 28.79
CA SER A 496 4.87 -24.99 29.12
C SER A 496 5.52 -26.34 28.77
N GLU A 497 5.24 -27.40 29.54
CA GLU A 497 5.65 -28.76 29.20
C GLU A 497 4.97 -29.30 27.92
N VAL A 498 3.86 -28.69 27.48
CA VAL A 498 3.18 -29.01 26.23
C VAL A 498 3.69 -28.22 25.03
N ASP A 499 4.69 -27.35 25.19
CA ASP A 499 5.35 -26.67 24.08
C ASP A 499 6.09 -27.64 23.17
N PHE A 500 6.36 -27.17 21.94
CA PHE A 500 7.11 -28.00 20.99
C PHE A 500 8.55 -28.24 21.47
N PRO A 501 9.01 -29.50 21.59
CA PRO A 501 10.28 -29.83 22.22
C PRO A 501 11.50 -29.11 21.67
N GLY A 502 11.50 -28.82 20.35
CA GLY A 502 12.60 -28.09 19.71
C GLY A 502 12.87 -26.71 20.33
N MET A 503 11.87 -26.03 20.83
CA MET A 503 12.05 -24.73 21.49
C MET A 503 12.68 -24.89 22.87
N GLY A 504 12.27 -25.90 23.64
CA GLY A 504 12.91 -26.25 24.90
C GLY A 504 14.39 -26.64 24.72
N PHE A 505 14.75 -27.32 23.64
CA PHE A 505 16.15 -27.65 23.34
C PHE A 505 16.98 -26.39 23.06
N VAL A 506 16.43 -25.41 22.35
CA VAL A 506 17.08 -24.11 22.10
C VAL A 506 17.29 -23.38 23.41
N LEU A 507 16.26 -23.28 24.26
CA LEU A 507 16.38 -22.62 25.56
C LEU A 507 17.48 -23.26 26.42
N GLN A 508 17.54 -24.61 26.48
CA GLN A 508 18.57 -25.34 27.24
C GLN A 508 20.01 -25.06 26.75
N LYS A 509 20.19 -24.76 25.46
CA LYS A 509 21.52 -24.63 24.85
C LYS A 509 21.96 -23.19 24.56
N ALA A 510 21.02 -22.29 24.34
CA ALA A 510 21.32 -20.90 23.95
C ALA A 510 21.23 -19.90 25.12
N LEU A 511 20.58 -20.27 26.21
CA LEU A 511 20.56 -19.44 27.42
C LEU A 511 21.95 -19.41 28.10
N PRO A 512 22.28 -18.36 28.84
CA PRO A 512 23.48 -18.31 29.68
C PRO A 512 23.59 -19.48 30.65
N ASN A 513 24.82 -19.86 30.96
CA ASN A 513 25.07 -20.91 31.95
C ASN A 513 24.36 -20.58 33.28
N HIS A 514 23.82 -21.64 33.92
CA HIS A 514 23.07 -21.54 35.19
C HIS A 514 21.70 -20.86 35.11
N SER A 515 21.17 -20.57 33.90
CA SER A 515 19.78 -20.14 33.72
C SER A 515 18.82 -21.28 34.10
N GLU A 516 17.62 -20.91 34.51
CA GLU A 516 16.58 -21.82 34.99
C GLU A 516 15.42 -21.81 33.98
N ILE A 517 14.95 -22.98 33.57
CA ILE A 517 13.72 -23.10 32.80
C ILE A 517 12.66 -23.65 33.73
N ARG A 518 11.63 -22.87 33.97
CA ARG A 518 10.43 -23.28 34.71
C ARG A 518 9.35 -23.71 33.75
N PHE A 519 8.59 -24.71 34.15
CA PHE A 519 7.55 -25.26 33.30
C PHE A 519 6.18 -25.07 33.95
N ILE A 520 5.20 -24.67 33.14
CA ILE A 520 3.79 -24.91 33.46
C ILE A 520 3.56 -26.40 33.22
N PRO A 521 3.16 -27.17 34.23
CA PRO A 521 2.98 -28.61 34.11
C PRO A 521 1.96 -29.00 33.05
N SER A 522 2.15 -30.12 32.39
CA SER A 522 1.29 -30.63 31.30
C SER A 522 -0.17 -30.94 31.71
N GLN A 523 -0.44 -31.01 33.02
CA GLN A 523 -1.78 -31.25 33.57
C GLN A 523 -2.57 -29.90 33.72
N GLU A 524 -1.91 -28.77 33.68
CA GLU A 524 -2.55 -27.48 33.75
C GLU A 524 -3.18 -27.08 32.41
N ASP A 525 -4.31 -26.39 32.44
CA ASP A 525 -4.98 -25.93 31.22
C ASP A 525 -4.38 -24.60 30.73
N VAL A 526 -3.50 -24.67 29.74
CA VAL A 526 -2.83 -23.50 29.13
C VAL A 526 -3.80 -22.57 28.39
N THR A 527 -5.06 -22.94 28.22
CA THR A 527 -6.12 -22.04 27.70
C THR A 527 -6.71 -21.15 28.78
N ASP A 528 -6.46 -21.46 30.05
CA ASP A 528 -6.94 -20.67 31.18
C ASP A 528 -5.92 -19.60 31.58
N TYR A 529 -6.31 -18.35 31.51
CA TYR A 529 -5.48 -17.21 31.93
C TYR A 529 -4.98 -17.34 33.38
N THR A 530 -5.79 -17.90 34.29
CA THR A 530 -5.43 -18.01 35.71
C THR A 530 -4.23 -18.93 35.96
N VAL A 531 -4.02 -19.90 35.08
CA VAL A 531 -2.81 -20.74 35.10
C VAL A 531 -1.57 -19.87 34.78
N TRP A 532 -1.61 -19.04 33.76
CA TRP A 532 -0.52 -18.15 33.43
C TRP A 532 -0.25 -17.14 34.55
N GLU A 533 -1.29 -16.57 35.15
CA GLU A 533 -1.18 -15.64 36.27
C GLU A 533 -0.49 -16.27 37.47
N LYS A 534 -0.78 -17.56 37.76
CA LYS A 534 -0.14 -18.34 38.84
C LYS A 534 1.36 -18.54 38.63
N TYR A 535 1.80 -18.81 37.37
CA TYR A 535 3.19 -19.17 37.08
C TYR A 535 4.04 -17.97 36.65
N LEU A 536 3.46 -16.85 36.15
CA LEU A 536 4.18 -15.62 35.82
C LEU A 536 4.49 -14.82 37.10
N THR A 537 5.37 -15.34 37.93
CA THR A 537 5.83 -14.67 39.16
C THR A 537 6.85 -13.58 38.88
N ASP A 538 7.11 -12.68 39.81
CA ASP A 538 7.95 -11.48 39.60
C ASP A 538 9.45 -11.80 39.41
N ASP A 539 9.86 -13.03 39.68
CA ASP A 539 11.23 -13.51 39.44
C ASP A 539 11.44 -14.17 38.09
N ILE A 540 10.43 -14.16 37.22
CA ILE A 540 10.56 -14.58 35.82
C ILE A 540 11.16 -13.42 35.00
N ASP A 541 12.27 -13.66 34.32
CA ASP A 541 12.88 -12.70 33.39
C ASP A 541 12.26 -12.76 31.99
N MET A 542 11.82 -13.96 31.54
CA MET A 542 11.31 -14.17 30.19
C MET A 542 10.22 -15.23 30.15
N VAL A 543 9.23 -15.04 29.29
CA VAL A 543 8.20 -16.07 29.00
C VAL A 543 8.20 -16.44 27.52
N PHE A 544 8.26 -17.74 27.24
CA PHE A 544 8.03 -18.31 25.93
C PHE A 544 6.59 -18.81 25.85
N ILE A 545 5.83 -18.36 24.85
CA ILE A 545 4.39 -18.62 24.72
C ILE A 545 4.13 -19.20 23.32
N SER A 546 3.68 -20.45 23.24
CA SER A 546 3.06 -20.97 22.02
C SER A 546 1.62 -20.43 21.92
N HIS A 547 1.28 -19.75 20.82
CA HIS A 547 -0.10 -19.32 20.59
C HIS A 547 -1.03 -20.52 20.39
N ALA A 548 -0.61 -21.51 19.59
CA ALA A 548 -1.32 -22.78 19.45
C ALA A 548 -0.39 -23.98 19.69
N TYR A 549 -0.83 -24.93 20.46
CA TYR A 549 -0.04 -26.11 20.81
C TYR A 549 -0.23 -27.26 19.81
N SER A 550 0.88 -27.81 19.33
CA SER A 550 0.89 -28.80 18.26
C SER A 550 0.29 -30.15 18.68
N ASN A 551 0.40 -30.51 19.96
CA ASN A 551 0.02 -31.81 20.49
C ASN A 551 -1.42 -31.88 21.04
N THR A 552 -1.96 -30.73 21.44
CA THR A 552 -3.29 -30.64 22.06
C THR A 552 -4.29 -29.82 21.25
N GLY A 553 -3.80 -28.98 20.31
CA GLY A 553 -4.64 -28.04 19.58
C GLY A 553 -5.17 -26.87 20.40
N GLN A 554 -4.73 -26.75 21.67
CA GLN A 554 -5.11 -25.66 22.58
C GLN A 554 -4.59 -24.31 22.09
N LEU A 555 -5.33 -23.21 22.39
CA LEU A 555 -4.90 -21.83 22.20
C LEU A 555 -4.60 -21.16 23.54
N SER A 556 -3.43 -20.55 23.69
CA SER A 556 -3.13 -19.66 24.80
C SER A 556 -3.93 -18.35 24.68
N PRO A 557 -4.41 -17.76 25.79
CA PRO A 557 -5.06 -16.46 25.82
C PRO A 557 -4.03 -15.33 25.74
N ILE A 558 -3.35 -15.22 24.56
CA ILE A 558 -2.14 -14.40 24.37
C ILE A 558 -2.33 -12.92 24.66
N ASP A 559 -3.51 -12.37 24.40
CA ASP A 559 -3.87 -10.98 24.71
C ASP A 559 -3.69 -10.67 26.21
N LYS A 560 -4.19 -11.54 27.07
CA LYS A 560 -4.12 -11.42 28.53
C LYS A 560 -2.72 -11.75 29.06
N VAL A 561 -2.11 -12.83 28.55
CA VAL A 561 -0.78 -13.28 28.98
C VAL A 561 0.30 -12.26 28.61
N LEU A 562 0.27 -11.70 27.39
CA LEU A 562 1.20 -10.65 26.99
C LEU A 562 0.99 -9.34 27.75
N SER A 563 -0.27 -9.01 28.08
CA SER A 563 -0.56 -7.85 28.93
C SER A 563 0.00 -8.03 30.33
N LEU A 564 -0.15 -9.20 30.93
CA LEU A 564 0.40 -9.54 32.24
C LEU A 564 1.93 -9.51 32.24
N ALA A 565 2.57 -10.16 31.27
CA ALA A 565 4.03 -10.16 31.13
C ALA A 565 4.58 -8.71 31.03
N ARG A 566 3.93 -7.86 30.25
CA ARG A 566 4.28 -6.45 30.10
C ARG A 566 4.13 -5.67 31.41
N SER A 567 3.04 -5.90 32.16
CA SER A 567 2.81 -5.24 33.46
C SER A 567 3.85 -5.58 34.51
N LYS A 568 4.45 -6.79 34.42
CA LYS A 568 5.52 -7.30 35.26
C LYS A 568 6.92 -7.07 34.70
N ASN A 569 7.04 -6.38 33.55
CA ASN A 569 8.30 -6.17 32.85
C ASN A 569 9.06 -7.46 32.47
N ILE A 570 8.31 -8.54 32.22
CA ILE A 570 8.81 -9.84 31.76
C ILE A 570 8.91 -9.82 30.24
N LEU A 571 10.07 -10.20 29.68
CA LEU A 571 10.26 -10.29 28.22
C LEU A 571 9.39 -11.43 27.65
N SER A 572 8.69 -11.16 26.55
CA SER A 572 7.79 -12.10 25.91
C SER A 572 8.26 -12.55 24.53
N ILE A 573 8.29 -13.86 24.29
CA ILE A 573 8.53 -14.46 22.98
C ILE A 573 7.30 -15.26 22.60
N LEU A 574 6.67 -14.88 21.47
CA LEU A 574 5.45 -15.52 20.97
C LEU A 574 5.79 -16.44 19.79
N ASP A 575 5.48 -17.72 19.90
CA ASP A 575 5.55 -18.70 18.81
C ASP A 575 4.19 -18.84 18.13
N VAL A 576 4.14 -18.50 16.84
CA VAL A 576 2.90 -18.58 16.04
C VAL A 576 2.93 -19.69 14.99
N ALA A 577 3.88 -20.59 15.06
CA ALA A 577 4.07 -21.63 14.03
C ALA A 577 2.84 -22.51 13.76
N GLN A 578 1.95 -22.70 14.73
CA GLN A 578 0.72 -23.50 14.60
C GLN A 578 -0.54 -22.65 14.47
N SER A 579 -0.44 -21.33 14.56
CA SER A 579 -1.59 -20.43 14.51
C SER A 579 -1.59 -19.49 13.29
N VAL A 580 -0.40 -19.09 12.81
CA VAL A 580 -0.31 -18.20 11.62
C VAL A 580 -0.96 -18.86 10.39
N GLY A 581 -1.77 -18.09 9.68
CA GLY A 581 -2.51 -18.55 8.50
C GLY A 581 -3.86 -19.21 8.82
N ILE A 582 -4.16 -19.48 10.11
CA ILE A 582 -5.44 -20.11 10.51
C ILE A 582 -6.13 -19.38 11.68
N VAL A 583 -5.40 -18.69 12.54
CA VAL A 583 -5.94 -17.85 13.59
C VAL A 583 -5.51 -16.40 13.30
N PRO A 584 -6.43 -15.43 13.29
CA PRO A 584 -6.07 -14.02 13.12
C PRO A 584 -5.14 -13.53 14.25
N ILE A 585 -4.10 -12.79 13.88
CA ILE A 585 -3.11 -12.24 14.81
C ILE A 585 -2.87 -10.78 14.40
N ASP A 586 -3.03 -9.86 15.34
CA ASP A 586 -2.82 -8.41 15.14
C ASP A 586 -1.72 -7.90 16.07
N LEU A 587 -0.53 -7.65 15.51
CA LEU A 587 0.63 -7.18 16.28
C LEU A 587 0.51 -5.72 16.69
N SER A 588 -0.34 -4.92 16.04
CA SER A 588 -0.58 -3.54 16.46
C SER A 588 -1.20 -3.45 17.86
N THR A 589 -1.96 -4.47 18.24
CA THR A 589 -2.63 -4.58 19.55
C THR A 589 -1.90 -5.50 20.54
N LEU A 590 -1.44 -6.65 20.09
CA LEU A 590 -0.82 -7.68 20.95
C LEU A 590 0.53 -7.23 21.51
N GLN A 591 1.39 -6.63 20.66
CA GLN A 591 2.67 -6.05 21.07
C GLN A 591 3.53 -6.99 21.95
N PRO A 592 3.85 -8.25 21.59
CA PRO A 592 4.90 -9.01 22.24
C PRO A 592 6.24 -8.30 22.11
N ASP A 593 7.28 -8.74 22.84
CA ASP A 593 8.63 -8.22 22.60
C ASP A 593 9.25 -8.84 21.36
N PHE A 594 9.01 -10.14 21.14
CA PHE A 594 9.44 -10.89 19.97
C PHE A 594 8.34 -11.86 19.52
N MET A 595 8.30 -12.14 18.22
CA MET A 595 7.48 -13.21 17.65
C MET A 595 8.29 -14.00 16.65
N ILE A 596 8.14 -15.33 16.67
CA ILE A 596 8.71 -16.25 15.68
C ILE A 596 7.63 -17.07 15.00
N GLY A 597 7.80 -17.30 13.70
CA GLY A 597 6.84 -18.08 12.91
C GLY A 597 7.45 -18.66 11.65
N SER A 598 6.69 -19.48 10.93
CA SER A 598 7.09 -20.12 9.68
C SER A 598 5.94 -20.28 8.72
N SER A 599 6.22 -20.21 7.43
CA SER A 599 5.22 -20.38 6.37
C SER A 599 4.95 -21.85 5.97
N VAL A 600 5.69 -22.82 6.48
CA VAL A 600 5.66 -24.22 6.02
C VAL A 600 4.32 -24.93 6.25
N LYS A 601 3.56 -24.52 7.25
CA LYS A 601 2.33 -25.20 7.68
C LYS A 601 1.09 -24.58 6.99
N TRP A 602 0.29 -23.87 7.75
CA TRP A 602 -0.99 -23.28 7.31
C TRP A 602 -0.86 -22.26 6.17
N LEU A 603 0.27 -21.56 6.09
CA LEU A 603 0.57 -20.61 5.01
C LEU A 603 1.08 -21.29 3.72
N CYS A 604 1.27 -22.60 3.68
CA CYS A 604 1.63 -23.37 2.47
C CYS A 604 2.89 -22.87 1.73
N GLY A 605 3.79 -22.14 2.41
CA GLY A 605 4.97 -21.48 1.81
C GLY A 605 6.24 -22.33 1.77
N GLY A 606 6.16 -23.65 2.09
CA GLY A 606 7.30 -24.55 2.07
C GLY A 606 8.31 -24.37 3.23
N PRO A 607 9.27 -25.28 3.38
CA PRO A 607 10.31 -25.18 4.41
C PRO A 607 11.40 -24.15 4.06
N GLY A 608 12.13 -23.67 5.08
CA GLY A 608 13.24 -22.72 4.91
C GLY A 608 12.85 -21.25 4.95
N SER A 609 11.56 -20.94 5.08
CA SER A 609 11.02 -19.58 5.16
C SER A 609 10.33 -19.34 6.50
N ALA A 610 11.12 -19.20 7.54
CA ALA A 610 10.71 -18.69 8.84
C ALA A 610 10.96 -17.19 8.92
N TYR A 611 10.47 -16.57 9.98
CA TYR A 611 10.63 -15.15 10.25
C TYR A 611 10.67 -14.88 11.76
N LEU A 612 11.33 -13.79 12.07
CA LEU A 612 11.38 -13.13 13.36
C LEU A 612 10.73 -11.75 13.23
N TRP A 613 9.83 -11.41 14.15
CA TRP A 613 9.35 -10.05 14.36
C TRP A 613 9.92 -9.51 15.66
N VAL A 614 10.38 -8.27 15.65
CA VAL A 614 10.96 -7.57 16.79
C VAL A 614 10.18 -6.30 17.06
N ASN A 615 9.67 -6.16 18.27
CA ASN A 615 9.03 -4.91 18.70
C ASN A 615 10.02 -3.75 18.53
N SER A 616 9.62 -2.69 17.85
CA SER A 616 10.47 -1.52 17.60
C SER A 616 11.05 -0.90 18.88
N LYS A 617 10.33 -1.00 20.02
CA LYS A 617 10.80 -0.54 21.34
C LYS A 617 11.95 -1.39 21.89
N ARG A 618 12.06 -2.66 21.47
CA ARG A 618 13.13 -3.57 21.92
C ARG A 618 14.36 -3.52 21.03
N LEU A 619 14.16 -3.18 19.77
CA LEU A 619 15.20 -3.20 18.76
C LEU A 619 16.51 -2.50 19.16
N PRO A 620 16.50 -1.30 19.78
CA PRO A 620 17.75 -0.63 20.20
C PRO A 620 18.60 -1.42 21.20
N TYR A 621 17.99 -2.32 21.96
CA TYR A 621 18.66 -3.12 23.00
C TYR A 621 19.14 -4.47 22.46
N CYS A 622 18.86 -4.81 21.21
CA CYS A 622 19.21 -6.07 20.58
C CYS A 622 20.54 -5.97 19.83
N LYS A 623 21.53 -6.76 20.27
CA LYS A 623 22.84 -6.87 19.61
C LYS A 623 23.10 -8.34 19.26
N PRO A 624 22.47 -8.90 18.21
CA PRO A 624 22.66 -10.30 17.85
C PRO A 624 24.13 -10.61 17.57
N LYS A 625 24.59 -11.80 18.00
CA LYS A 625 25.95 -12.25 17.79
C LYS A 625 26.18 -12.94 16.43
N ASP A 626 25.14 -13.58 15.92
CA ASP A 626 25.16 -14.15 14.58
C ASP A 626 24.88 -13.02 13.57
N VAL A 627 25.95 -12.37 13.16
CA VAL A 627 25.94 -11.23 12.25
C VAL A 627 26.72 -11.51 10.98
N GLY A 628 26.43 -10.75 9.95
CA GLY A 628 27.14 -10.75 8.68
C GLY A 628 26.86 -9.45 7.94
N TRP A 629 27.27 -9.37 6.69
CA TRP A 629 27.19 -8.15 5.90
C TRP A 629 25.76 -7.63 5.72
N PHE A 630 24.73 -8.48 5.70
CA PHE A 630 23.33 -8.06 5.67
C PHE A 630 22.75 -7.65 7.04
N SER A 631 23.48 -7.87 8.13
CA SER A 631 23.18 -7.29 9.45
C SER A 631 23.72 -5.88 9.61
N HIS A 632 24.66 -5.48 8.75
CA HIS A 632 25.30 -4.18 8.77
C HIS A 632 24.35 -3.10 8.22
N GLU A 633 24.47 -1.87 8.71
CA GLU A 633 23.71 -0.70 8.25
C GLU A 633 23.79 -0.55 6.73
N ASN A 634 25.00 -0.62 6.18
CA ASN A 634 25.25 -0.68 4.75
C ASN A 634 25.84 -2.06 4.38
N PRO A 635 25.10 -2.99 3.74
CA PRO A 635 25.60 -4.32 3.37
C PRO A 635 26.81 -4.31 2.46
N PHE A 636 27.06 -3.22 1.74
CA PHE A 636 28.18 -3.04 0.81
C PHE A 636 29.30 -2.16 1.41
N GLU A 637 29.31 -2.00 2.73
CA GLU A 637 30.42 -1.45 3.47
C GLU A 637 31.51 -2.53 3.62
N PHE A 638 32.65 -2.35 2.98
CA PHE A 638 33.72 -3.33 2.98
C PHE A 638 34.84 -2.99 3.96
N ASP A 639 34.60 -2.10 4.94
CA ASP A 639 35.53 -1.83 6.03
C ASP A 639 35.33 -2.86 7.15
N ILE A 640 36.30 -3.79 7.28
CA ILE A 640 36.28 -4.85 8.30
C ILE A 640 36.35 -4.30 9.74
N HIS A 641 36.78 -3.06 9.93
CA HIS A 641 36.94 -2.43 11.24
C HIS A 641 35.72 -1.63 11.72
N ASP A 642 34.72 -1.43 10.86
CA ASP A 642 33.58 -0.59 11.15
C ASP A 642 32.24 -1.37 10.98
N PHE A 643 31.86 -2.13 12.02
CA PHE A 643 30.59 -2.82 12.05
C PHE A 643 29.51 -2.00 12.79
N ARG A 644 28.44 -1.64 12.11
CA ARG A 644 27.27 -0.96 12.65
C ARG A 644 25.99 -1.77 12.36
N TYR A 645 25.19 -2.02 13.40
CA TYR A 645 23.93 -2.72 13.22
C TYR A 645 22.93 -1.90 12.39
N LYS A 646 22.17 -2.55 11.52
CA LYS A 646 20.96 -1.96 10.96
C LYS A 646 20.02 -1.49 12.08
N ASP A 647 19.31 -0.41 11.82
CA ASP A 647 18.28 0.16 12.72
C ASP A 647 16.93 -0.61 12.66
N THR A 648 16.79 -1.61 11.79
CA THR A 648 15.63 -2.47 11.60
C THR A 648 15.86 -3.89 12.14
N ALA A 649 14.81 -4.72 12.14
CA ALA A 649 14.92 -6.13 12.52
C ALA A 649 15.91 -6.92 11.64
N MET A 650 16.26 -6.39 10.47
CA MET A 650 17.28 -6.99 9.58
C MET A 650 18.67 -7.08 10.20
N ARG A 651 18.93 -6.43 11.35
CA ARG A 651 20.16 -6.68 12.15
C ARG A 651 20.35 -8.14 12.57
N PHE A 652 19.24 -8.92 12.59
CA PHE A 652 19.24 -10.34 12.89
C PHE A 652 19.45 -11.24 11.66
N TRP A 653 19.66 -10.67 10.45
CA TRP A 653 19.66 -11.48 9.22
C TRP A 653 20.93 -12.32 9.07
N GLY A 654 22.09 -11.72 9.19
CA GLY A 654 23.37 -12.44 9.11
C GLY A 654 24.10 -12.23 7.79
N GLY A 655 24.67 -13.31 7.25
CA GLY A 655 25.48 -13.32 6.03
C GLY A 655 24.69 -13.32 4.74
N THR A 656 25.20 -13.99 3.71
CA THR A 656 24.53 -14.10 2.39
C THR A 656 23.13 -14.71 2.54
N PRO A 657 22.09 -14.02 2.08
CA PRO A 657 20.72 -14.43 2.32
C PRO A 657 20.30 -15.63 1.45
N SER A 658 19.47 -16.49 2.00
CA SER A 658 18.68 -17.42 1.20
C SER A 658 17.56 -16.67 0.52
N ILE A 659 17.32 -16.90 -0.76
CA ILE A 659 16.26 -16.24 -1.55
C ILE A 659 15.16 -17.22 -1.94
N ALA A 660 15.54 -18.41 -2.41
CA ALA A 660 14.64 -19.41 -2.97
C ALA A 660 13.39 -19.72 -2.12
N PRO A 661 13.48 -19.99 -0.80
CA PRO A 661 12.30 -20.27 0.02
C PRO A 661 11.35 -19.07 0.14
N TYR A 662 11.88 -17.86 0.11
CA TYR A 662 11.10 -16.64 0.29
C TYR A 662 10.31 -16.25 -0.95
N VAL A 663 10.75 -16.67 -2.15
CA VAL A 663 9.92 -16.53 -3.38
C VAL A 663 8.59 -17.27 -3.20
N ILE A 664 8.67 -18.54 -2.76
CA ILE A 664 7.49 -19.38 -2.56
C ILE A 664 6.64 -18.84 -1.41
N ALA A 665 7.28 -18.47 -0.29
CA ALA A 665 6.57 -18.01 0.89
C ALA A 665 5.85 -16.66 0.65
N ALA A 666 6.50 -15.69 0.03
CA ALA A 666 5.88 -14.40 -0.28
C ALA A 666 4.65 -14.58 -1.17
N HIS A 667 4.77 -15.38 -2.24
CA HIS A 667 3.66 -15.69 -3.13
C HIS A 667 2.49 -16.37 -2.39
N SER A 668 2.79 -17.33 -1.54
CA SER A 668 1.75 -18.03 -0.77
C SER A 668 1.09 -17.11 0.26
N ILE A 669 1.86 -16.32 1.01
CA ILE A 669 1.31 -15.38 2.01
C ILE A 669 0.41 -14.33 1.33
N ASN A 670 0.82 -13.81 0.17
CA ASN A 670 -0.02 -12.90 -0.62
C ASN A 670 -1.37 -13.54 -0.96
N TYR A 671 -1.38 -14.80 -1.39
CA TYR A 671 -2.62 -15.53 -1.66
C TYR A 671 -3.51 -15.62 -0.42
N PHE A 672 -2.95 -15.91 0.77
CA PHE A 672 -3.69 -15.97 2.03
C PHE A 672 -4.19 -14.58 2.48
N ASN A 673 -3.41 -13.52 2.27
CA ASN A 673 -3.83 -12.14 2.52
C ASN A 673 -5.04 -11.76 1.67
N GLN A 674 -5.07 -12.17 0.39
CA GLN A 674 -6.22 -11.93 -0.51
C GLN A 674 -7.49 -12.66 -0.08
N ILE A 675 -7.39 -13.86 0.50
CA ILE A 675 -8.55 -14.59 1.05
C ILE A 675 -9.02 -13.93 2.35
N GLY A 676 -8.08 -13.56 3.21
CA GLY A 676 -8.30 -13.05 4.56
C GLY A 676 -8.39 -14.17 5.62
N ILE A 677 -7.54 -14.08 6.65
CA ILE A 677 -7.41 -15.13 7.69
C ILE A 677 -8.70 -15.34 8.48
N LYS A 678 -9.50 -14.29 8.67
CA LYS A 678 -10.82 -14.42 9.32
C LYS A 678 -11.73 -15.38 8.58
N LYS A 679 -11.79 -15.33 7.25
CA LYS A 679 -12.59 -16.24 6.40
C LYS A 679 -12.07 -17.68 6.49
N ILE A 680 -10.75 -17.84 6.46
CA ILE A 680 -10.11 -19.16 6.60
C ILE A 680 -10.43 -19.75 7.97
N ARG A 681 -10.35 -18.95 9.03
CA ARG A 681 -10.71 -19.36 10.39
C ARG A 681 -12.17 -19.82 10.48
N GLN A 682 -13.10 -19.03 9.98
CA GLN A 682 -14.53 -19.37 9.98
C GLN A 682 -14.79 -20.70 9.25
N HIS A 683 -14.18 -20.90 8.09
CA HIS A 683 -14.32 -22.14 7.33
C HIS A 683 -13.73 -23.35 8.09
N ASN A 684 -12.54 -23.20 8.68
CA ASN A 684 -11.92 -24.25 9.50
C ASN A 684 -12.81 -24.65 10.69
N GLN A 685 -13.35 -23.67 11.42
CA GLN A 685 -14.23 -23.95 12.56
C GLN A 685 -15.52 -24.64 12.14
N MET A 686 -16.14 -24.22 11.05
CA MET A 686 -17.32 -24.90 10.48
C MET A 686 -17.04 -26.36 10.14
N LEU A 687 -15.88 -26.67 9.53
CA LEU A 687 -15.49 -28.04 9.24
C LEU A 687 -15.27 -28.86 10.51
N ILE A 688 -14.65 -28.31 11.54
CA ILE A 688 -14.44 -28.95 12.84
C ILE A 688 -15.79 -29.24 13.53
N GLU A 689 -16.71 -28.28 13.54
CA GLU A 689 -18.06 -28.45 14.10
C GLU A 689 -18.83 -29.56 13.39
N LYS A 690 -18.76 -29.61 12.05
CA LYS A 690 -19.37 -30.68 11.27
C LYS A 690 -18.85 -32.04 11.67
N VAL A 691 -17.53 -32.24 11.76
CA VAL A 691 -16.91 -33.47 12.20
C VAL A 691 -17.32 -33.80 13.65
N SER A 692 -17.35 -32.79 14.53
CA SER A 692 -17.72 -32.97 15.95
C SER A 692 -19.16 -33.39 16.13
N GLY A 693 -20.08 -32.99 15.24
CA GLY A 693 -21.50 -33.37 15.28
C GLY A 693 -21.81 -34.72 14.69
N GLU A 694 -20.96 -35.24 13.79
CA GLU A 694 -21.19 -36.52 13.09
C GLU A 694 -20.56 -37.73 13.78
N PHE A 695 -19.55 -37.51 14.67
CA PHE A 695 -18.81 -38.64 15.28
C PHE A 695 -18.87 -38.55 16.81
N ASP A 696 -19.26 -39.67 17.43
CA ASP A 696 -19.15 -39.89 18.87
C ASP A 696 -17.73 -40.38 19.22
N VAL A 697 -16.81 -39.44 19.32
CA VAL A 697 -15.39 -39.66 19.61
C VAL A 697 -14.89 -38.71 20.68
N GLU A 698 -13.92 -39.16 21.47
CA GLU A 698 -13.31 -38.29 22.47
C GLU A 698 -12.37 -37.24 21.82
N PHE A 699 -12.60 -35.98 22.14
CA PHE A 699 -11.79 -34.84 21.68
C PHE A 699 -10.71 -34.54 22.72
N VAL A 700 -9.44 -34.63 22.32
CA VAL A 700 -8.31 -34.11 23.10
C VAL A 700 -8.23 -32.59 22.97
N SER A 701 -8.49 -32.09 21.77
CA SER A 701 -8.55 -30.62 21.56
C SER A 701 -9.81 -30.01 22.19
N PRO A 702 -9.72 -28.77 22.69
CA PRO A 702 -10.89 -28.08 23.24
C PRO A 702 -12.06 -28.02 22.24
N ARG A 703 -13.27 -28.21 22.71
CA ARG A 703 -14.48 -28.06 21.87
C ARG A 703 -14.82 -26.60 21.63
N GLU A 704 -14.46 -25.71 22.57
CA GLU A 704 -14.69 -24.28 22.45
C GLU A 704 -13.79 -23.65 21.38
N GLU A 705 -14.37 -22.93 20.44
CA GLU A 705 -13.64 -22.25 19.36
C GLU A 705 -12.56 -21.30 19.88
N ALA A 706 -12.87 -20.53 20.93
CA ALA A 706 -11.95 -19.57 21.55
C ALA A 706 -10.71 -20.21 22.18
N LYS A 707 -10.76 -21.50 22.51
CA LYS A 707 -9.69 -22.26 23.16
C LYS A 707 -8.96 -23.22 22.21
N ARG A 708 -9.36 -23.27 20.94
CA ARG A 708 -8.85 -24.24 19.96
C ARG A 708 -8.20 -23.53 18.77
N GLY A 709 -7.04 -24.05 18.35
CA GLY A 709 -6.37 -23.68 17.09
C GLY A 709 -7.08 -24.22 15.85
N GLY A 710 -6.33 -24.40 14.76
CA GLY A 710 -6.84 -24.98 13.50
C GLY A 710 -6.86 -26.50 13.45
N THR A 711 -6.22 -27.16 14.41
CA THR A 711 -6.02 -28.63 14.45
C THR A 711 -6.99 -29.27 15.41
N MET A 712 -7.50 -30.43 15.03
CA MET A 712 -8.31 -31.29 15.87
C MET A 712 -7.57 -32.58 16.17
N ILE A 713 -7.61 -33.04 17.42
CA ILE A 713 -7.00 -34.28 17.88
C ILE A 713 -8.08 -35.17 18.48
N LEU A 714 -8.19 -36.38 17.96
CA LEU A 714 -9.23 -37.36 18.27
C LEU A 714 -8.61 -38.58 18.92
N ASP A 715 -9.08 -38.95 20.12
CA ASP A 715 -8.67 -40.18 20.81
C ASP A 715 -9.67 -41.32 20.51
N PHE A 716 -9.22 -42.29 19.73
CA PHE A 716 -9.99 -43.51 19.42
C PHE A 716 -9.68 -44.64 20.40
N LYS A 717 -8.93 -44.41 21.45
CA LYS A 717 -8.57 -45.41 22.48
C LYS A 717 -7.99 -46.68 21.86
N ASN A 718 -8.51 -47.83 22.22
CA ASN A 718 -8.05 -49.15 21.73
C ASN A 718 -8.32 -49.38 20.20
N ASN A 719 -9.06 -48.50 19.53
CA ASN A 719 -9.39 -48.65 18.11
C ASN A 719 -8.48 -47.84 17.18
N GLN A 720 -7.49 -47.12 17.70
CA GLN A 720 -6.67 -46.17 16.92
C GLN A 720 -5.99 -46.82 15.73
N GLU A 721 -5.34 -47.96 15.88
CA GLU A 721 -4.67 -48.69 14.78
C GLU A 721 -5.64 -49.13 13.70
N LYS A 722 -6.82 -49.62 14.08
CA LYS A 722 -7.87 -50.04 13.16
C LYS A 722 -8.40 -48.84 12.35
N ILE A 723 -8.59 -47.72 13.01
CA ILE A 723 -9.04 -46.49 12.34
C ILE A 723 -7.96 -45.95 11.38
N LEU A 724 -6.70 -45.96 11.77
CA LEU A 724 -5.58 -45.57 10.90
C LEU A 724 -5.48 -46.43 9.65
N SER A 725 -5.63 -47.76 9.79
CA SER A 725 -5.64 -48.67 8.64
C SER A 725 -6.78 -48.35 7.68
N ARG A 726 -7.99 -48.10 8.19
CA ARG A 726 -9.15 -47.74 7.37
C ARG A 726 -8.99 -46.34 6.71
N LEU A 727 -8.41 -45.34 7.39
CA LEU A 727 -8.13 -44.07 6.80
C LEU A 727 -7.14 -44.17 5.64
N LYS A 728 -6.08 -45.00 5.82
CA LYS A 728 -5.08 -45.29 4.80
C LYS A 728 -5.68 -46.02 3.58
N GLU A 729 -6.52 -47.03 3.81
CA GLU A 729 -7.24 -47.76 2.76
C GLU A 729 -8.15 -46.83 1.92
N ASN A 730 -8.67 -45.78 2.53
CA ASN A 730 -9.52 -44.79 1.88
C ASN A 730 -8.72 -43.56 1.37
N ASN A 731 -7.40 -43.65 1.27
CA ASN A 731 -6.52 -42.57 0.82
C ASN A 731 -6.69 -41.25 1.64
N ILE A 732 -6.87 -41.35 2.96
CA ILE A 732 -6.95 -40.21 3.86
C ILE A 732 -5.62 -40.12 4.64
N SER A 733 -4.89 -39.04 4.43
CA SER A 733 -3.60 -38.76 5.08
C SER A 733 -3.81 -38.01 6.39
N VAL A 734 -3.43 -38.63 7.50
CA VAL A 734 -3.48 -38.04 8.86
C VAL A 734 -2.16 -38.25 9.58
N ASP A 735 -1.97 -37.54 10.69
CA ASP A 735 -0.82 -37.65 11.58
C ASP A 735 -1.25 -38.27 12.94
N VAL A 736 -0.34 -38.94 13.61
CA VAL A 736 -0.57 -39.54 14.91
C VAL A 736 0.39 -38.98 15.95
N ARG A 737 -0.16 -38.69 17.10
CA ARG A 737 0.59 -38.32 18.30
C ARG A 737 0.24 -39.25 19.44
N SER A 738 1.00 -39.20 20.53
CA SER A 738 0.73 -40.01 21.73
C SER A 738 -0.69 -39.86 22.27
N GLN A 739 -1.33 -38.69 22.01
CA GLN A 739 -2.66 -38.35 22.52
C GLN A 739 -3.80 -38.69 21.54
N GLY A 740 -3.51 -39.04 20.27
CA GLY A 740 -4.56 -39.36 19.31
C GLY A 740 -4.19 -39.09 17.85
N ILE A 741 -5.21 -39.23 16.97
CA ILE A 741 -5.11 -38.93 15.55
C ILE A 741 -5.33 -37.42 15.38
N ARG A 742 -4.37 -36.78 14.72
CA ARG A 742 -4.36 -35.36 14.45
C ARG A 742 -4.77 -35.05 13.01
N ILE A 743 -5.75 -34.17 12.83
CA ILE A 743 -6.31 -33.78 11.53
C ILE A 743 -6.42 -32.27 11.43
N SER A 744 -6.43 -31.71 10.12
CA SER A 744 -6.52 -30.28 9.84
C SER A 744 -7.20 -29.95 8.51
#